data_758736bbd41833c79b187ab630d54321
#
_entry.id   758736bbd41833c79b187ab630d54321
#
_cell.length_a   1.000
_cell.length_b   1.000
_cell.length_c   1.000
_cell.angle_alpha   90.00
_cell.angle_beta   90.00
_cell.angle_gamma   90.00
#
_symmetry.space_group_name_H-M   'P 1'
#
loop_
_entity.id
_entity.type
_entity.pdbx_description
1 polymer ?
#
loop_
_entity_poly.entity_id
_entity_poly.type
_entity_poly.pdbx_seq_one_letter_code
_entity_poly.pdbx_strand_id
1 'polypeptide(L)'
;MESRPTGTVSFLFSDVAGSTRLWEADREGMAASLIAHDRILESAIADLGGYVFSSAGDSFAAAFTTPLAALGAAMRAQLGLLDEAWEGPAIRVRIGVHTGTSYERAGDYFGPDVNRAARVMAAANGGQILVSGATADLTAESVEAPMELQERGVHPLRDLERPERLFELLHPDLPEVTEPLRTEPVDLVHLPAQLTSFVGRREDLEEVKALLQSNRLVTLTGVGGTGKTRLAMEVAGALGDDFPDGVWMAGLADIADPALVVNEVADVWGLRAGDGMGLIQVIKAHLARRRLLLLLDNCEHLLEEAAAIAVEMLGSSPGLSILATSRETLGTAAEIVFRVSSLGLPGEGSDLARSESVRLFLDRAARMKPDLAPDQADLEAIARICRRLDGIPLGIELAAARVRTLTLLDLADQLETSFRVLTAASKTTVRRQRTLENTIGWSYDMLSDEESALFRRLSVFAGGFDLAAAENVGDTNDVFGLLDQLVDKSLVVPLQQARFSRFRLLEPIRQYGQARLADEGEDEGVRLLHARHYAAAVAQIAPSLRGSDQRQANRSLLLENDNIRVAMSTLLELGDIDRFLDIGFDLTWFWAQSSLQVEGRDLLVGALRSHGDEASPAMAARAWLAASLLATFLTDPAAVGYADLGLESARTAGDAALVGWLTLTRGMAYANLVGHQDAAGWMEEGRQTLAEFRNPPMWDPEWDHSIIEFMLAFGQAGPPERRREHVEDAISKALAVGDGYLAAAAMMTSAGHIGSGHDEWVLANLRQSIEILSDLGSRHGLGHALYYHGAVTQDLGLGSSTDDLAEAAEILAEVGDLPCSARSGARAIRSHIDEGRFEAAKVELTSAAHRLLLFDREVQAGIPAQALRLALAEGDLSAAARFLGSVERNRVGASPDEMARFREEVEGGLHPPERDRLIAEGAAADYRTVLHWIEPPEATEDRS
;
A
#
# COMPACT_ATOMS: atom_id res chain seq x y z
N MET A 1 13.00 -14.46 -46.01
CA MET A 1 12.85 -13.56 -44.88
C MET A 1 11.89 -14.28 -43.94
N GLU A 2 12.40 -14.81 -42.85
CA GLU A 2 11.58 -15.40 -41.81
C GLU A 2 10.69 -14.31 -41.26
N SER A 3 9.38 -14.54 -41.22
CA SER A 3 8.43 -13.57 -40.68
C SER A 3 8.60 -13.51 -39.14
N ARG A 4 9.03 -12.38 -38.64
CA ARG A 4 9.17 -12.17 -37.20
C ARG A 4 7.80 -12.30 -36.51
N PRO A 5 7.75 -12.96 -35.34
CA PRO A 5 6.53 -13.02 -34.53
C PRO A 5 6.01 -11.60 -34.17
N THR A 6 4.71 -11.37 -34.34
CA THR A 6 4.05 -10.08 -34.02
C THR A 6 2.71 -10.32 -33.34
N GLY A 7 2.26 -9.39 -32.53
CA GLY A 7 1.04 -9.53 -31.73
C GLY A 7 1.32 -10.21 -30.39
N THR A 8 0.58 -11.27 -30.08
CA THR A 8 0.89 -12.12 -28.92
C THR A 8 2.07 -13.02 -29.23
N VAL A 9 3.15 -12.86 -28.49
CA VAL A 9 4.46 -13.51 -28.72
C VAL A 9 4.85 -14.30 -27.49
N SER A 10 5.40 -15.50 -27.70
CA SER A 10 5.98 -16.29 -26.61
C SER A 10 7.48 -16.08 -26.55
N PHE A 11 7.99 -15.64 -25.42
CA PHE A 11 9.40 -15.36 -25.18
C PHE A 11 10.04 -16.50 -24.42
N LEU A 12 11.21 -16.91 -24.87
CA LEU A 12 12.10 -17.82 -24.18
C LEU A 12 13.37 -17.08 -23.83
N PHE A 13 13.70 -17.04 -22.54
CA PHE A 13 14.95 -16.52 -22.01
C PHE A 13 15.76 -17.65 -21.41
N SER A 14 17.07 -17.68 -21.66
CA SER A 14 17.96 -18.63 -21.04
C SER A 14 19.23 -17.96 -20.53
N ASP A 15 19.85 -18.56 -19.51
CA ASP A 15 21.08 -18.05 -18.91
C ASP A 15 21.84 -19.20 -18.23
N VAL A 16 23.19 -19.16 -18.26
CA VAL A 16 24.04 -20.19 -17.65
C VAL A 16 24.12 -19.99 -16.12
N ALA A 17 23.73 -21.01 -15.39
CA ALA A 17 23.79 -20.97 -13.93
C ALA A 17 25.23 -20.95 -13.41
N GLY A 18 25.62 -19.84 -12.74
CA GLY A 18 26.93 -19.69 -12.11
C GLY A 18 28.08 -19.51 -13.10
N SER A 19 27.83 -18.92 -14.27
CA SER A 19 28.80 -18.68 -15.34
C SER A 19 30.09 -17.99 -14.86
N THR A 20 30.00 -16.96 -14.05
CA THR A 20 31.17 -16.25 -13.49
C THR A 20 32.14 -17.20 -12.77
N ARG A 21 31.62 -18.08 -11.94
CA ARG A 21 32.43 -19.07 -11.20
C ARG A 21 33.06 -20.10 -12.15
N LEU A 22 32.34 -20.52 -13.22
CA LEU A 22 32.88 -21.43 -14.21
C LEU A 22 34.01 -20.79 -15.00
N TRP A 23 33.89 -19.50 -15.38
CA TRP A 23 34.93 -18.72 -16.03
C TRP A 23 36.18 -18.51 -15.16
N GLU A 24 35.98 -18.31 -13.85
CA GLU A 24 37.09 -18.20 -12.91
C GLU A 24 37.83 -19.53 -12.68
N ALA A 25 37.10 -20.66 -12.70
CA ALA A 25 37.68 -21.96 -12.46
C ALA A 25 38.43 -22.54 -13.65
N ASP A 26 37.91 -22.43 -14.88
CA ASP A 26 38.51 -22.96 -16.11
C ASP A 26 38.10 -22.11 -17.32
N ARG A 27 38.94 -21.18 -17.70
CA ARG A 27 38.65 -20.23 -18.78
C ARG A 27 38.65 -20.85 -20.17
N GLU A 28 39.57 -21.80 -20.46
CA GLU A 28 39.66 -22.45 -21.76
C GLU A 28 38.56 -23.49 -21.93
N GLY A 29 38.32 -24.29 -20.93
CA GLY A 29 37.24 -25.27 -20.93
C GLY A 29 35.87 -24.60 -20.99
N MET A 30 35.67 -23.50 -20.29
CA MET A 30 34.38 -22.72 -20.34
C MET A 30 34.12 -22.17 -21.73
N ALA A 31 35.14 -21.69 -22.45
CA ALA A 31 35.02 -21.20 -23.81
C ALA A 31 34.59 -22.34 -24.78
N ALA A 32 35.17 -23.57 -24.64
CA ALA A 32 34.76 -24.74 -25.43
C ALA A 32 33.28 -25.14 -25.11
N SER A 33 32.95 -25.18 -23.83
CA SER A 33 31.59 -25.50 -23.38
C SER A 33 30.55 -24.48 -23.89
N LEU A 34 30.89 -23.19 -23.94
CA LEU A 34 29.99 -22.17 -24.45
C LEU A 34 29.69 -22.34 -25.96
N ILE A 35 30.67 -22.73 -26.75
CA ILE A 35 30.45 -23.04 -28.19
C ILE A 35 29.44 -24.16 -28.37
N ALA A 36 29.52 -25.22 -27.56
CA ALA A 36 28.56 -26.34 -27.60
C ALA A 36 27.17 -25.88 -27.12
N HIS A 37 27.13 -25.09 -26.05
CA HIS A 37 25.91 -24.49 -25.53
C HIS A 37 25.19 -23.65 -26.59
N ASP A 38 25.89 -22.73 -27.26
CA ASP A 38 25.29 -21.85 -28.27
C ASP A 38 24.73 -22.65 -29.43
N ARG A 39 25.47 -23.63 -29.93
CA ARG A 39 25.02 -24.56 -30.98
C ARG A 39 23.73 -25.28 -30.61
N ILE A 40 23.61 -25.77 -29.38
CA ILE A 40 22.44 -26.54 -28.93
C ILE A 40 21.22 -25.60 -28.82
N LEU A 41 21.37 -24.42 -28.20
CA LEU A 41 20.28 -23.45 -28.08
C LEU A 41 19.82 -22.91 -29.45
N GLU A 42 20.75 -22.49 -30.29
CA GLU A 42 20.41 -22.01 -31.63
C GLU A 42 19.65 -23.08 -32.45
N SER A 43 20.11 -24.32 -32.41
CA SER A 43 19.43 -25.42 -33.09
C SER A 43 18.03 -25.67 -32.54
N ALA A 44 17.88 -25.73 -31.21
CA ALA A 44 16.60 -25.97 -30.56
C ALA A 44 15.58 -24.86 -30.84
N ILE A 45 16.03 -23.60 -30.87
CA ILE A 45 15.19 -22.44 -31.20
C ILE A 45 14.80 -22.45 -32.70
N ALA A 46 15.78 -22.61 -33.60
CA ALA A 46 15.55 -22.56 -35.04
C ALA A 46 14.67 -23.72 -35.56
N ASP A 47 14.85 -24.93 -35.02
CA ASP A 47 14.07 -26.11 -35.41
C ASP A 47 12.58 -25.98 -35.11
N LEU A 48 12.19 -25.10 -34.18
CA LEU A 48 10.81 -24.84 -33.81
C LEU A 48 10.32 -23.44 -34.25
N GLY A 49 11.06 -22.82 -35.20
CA GLY A 49 10.67 -21.60 -35.86
C GLY A 49 10.79 -20.37 -34.95
N GLY A 50 11.66 -20.43 -33.92
CA GLY A 50 11.95 -19.31 -33.06
C GLY A 50 12.90 -18.30 -33.68
N TYR A 51 12.73 -17.04 -33.37
CA TYR A 51 13.58 -15.93 -33.77
C TYR A 51 14.43 -15.44 -32.58
N VAL A 52 15.74 -15.62 -32.65
CA VAL A 52 16.67 -15.08 -31.65
C VAL A 52 16.83 -13.58 -31.89
N PHE A 53 16.36 -12.77 -30.95
CA PHE A 53 16.44 -11.30 -31.05
C PHE A 53 17.57 -10.70 -30.19
N SER A 54 18.07 -11.46 -29.21
CA SER A 54 19.21 -11.04 -28.40
C SER A 54 20.03 -12.26 -27.99
N SER A 55 21.36 -12.14 -28.09
CA SER A 55 22.32 -13.05 -27.49
C SER A 55 23.45 -12.22 -26.89
N ALA A 56 23.66 -12.32 -25.56
CA ALA A 56 24.66 -11.56 -24.84
C ALA A 56 25.42 -12.50 -23.89
N GLY A 57 26.67 -12.78 -24.26
CA GLY A 57 27.53 -13.67 -23.47
C GLY A 57 27.02 -15.10 -23.46
N ASP A 58 26.45 -15.53 -22.35
CA ASP A 58 25.92 -16.88 -22.11
C ASP A 58 24.38 -16.90 -22.03
N SER A 59 23.72 -15.83 -22.43
CA SER A 59 22.27 -15.68 -22.39
C SER A 59 21.67 -15.62 -23.79
N PHE A 60 20.50 -16.24 -23.98
CA PHE A 60 19.68 -16.13 -25.18
C PHE A 60 18.31 -15.59 -24.87
N ALA A 61 17.80 -14.76 -25.82
CA ALA A 61 16.41 -14.31 -25.84
C ALA A 61 15.80 -14.59 -27.22
N ALA A 62 14.75 -15.39 -27.25
CA ALA A 62 14.08 -15.81 -28.46
C ALA A 62 12.57 -15.57 -28.40
N ALA A 63 11.96 -15.29 -29.56
CA ALA A 63 10.55 -15.05 -29.77
C ALA A 63 9.92 -16.13 -30.67
N PHE A 64 8.73 -16.60 -30.29
CA PHE A 64 7.98 -17.65 -31.00
C PHE A 64 6.54 -17.16 -31.27
N THR A 65 5.98 -17.66 -32.37
CA THR A 65 4.59 -17.39 -32.75
C THR A 65 3.56 -18.15 -31.92
N THR A 66 3.97 -19.22 -31.23
CA THR A 66 3.08 -20.02 -30.38
C THR A 66 3.77 -20.44 -29.09
N PRO A 67 3.01 -20.51 -27.98
CA PRO A 67 3.54 -20.93 -26.68
C PRO A 67 4.10 -22.36 -26.73
N LEU A 68 3.45 -23.27 -27.45
CA LEU A 68 3.87 -24.66 -27.55
C LEU A 68 5.23 -24.82 -28.27
N ALA A 69 5.51 -23.98 -29.26
CA ALA A 69 6.83 -23.95 -29.91
C ALA A 69 7.93 -23.49 -28.96
N ALA A 70 7.65 -22.50 -28.13
CA ALA A 70 8.59 -22.03 -27.10
C ALA A 70 8.86 -23.10 -26.02
N LEU A 71 7.82 -23.80 -25.55
CA LEU A 71 7.97 -24.91 -24.60
C LEU A 71 8.77 -26.08 -25.21
N GLY A 72 8.49 -26.42 -26.44
CA GLY A 72 9.23 -27.48 -27.18
C GLY A 72 10.72 -27.12 -27.39
N ALA A 73 11.01 -25.84 -27.68
CA ALA A 73 12.39 -25.36 -27.82
C ALA A 73 13.14 -25.40 -26.47
N ALA A 74 12.49 -24.96 -25.38
CA ALA A 74 13.03 -25.03 -24.03
C ALA A 74 13.37 -26.48 -23.63
N MET A 75 12.44 -27.40 -23.88
CA MET A 75 12.62 -28.84 -23.58
C MET A 75 13.75 -29.44 -24.39
N ARG A 76 13.77 -29.20 -25.71
CA ARG A 76 14.82 -29.73 -26.60
C ARG A 76 16.19 -29.17 -26.23
N ALA A 77 16.28 -27.92 -25.84
CA ALA A 77 17.52 -27.31 -25.37
C ALA A 77 18.03 -28.00 -24.10
N GLN A 78 17.19 -28.22 -23.10
CA GLN A 78 17.61 -28.87 -21.84
C GLN A 78 18.03 -30.34 -22.07
N LEU A 79 17.30 -31.09 -22.87
CA LEU A 79 17.67 -32.46 -23.21
C LEU A 79 19.00 -32.51 -24.00
N GLY A 80 19.20 -31.61 -24.98
CA GLY A 80 20.45 -31.51 -25.73
C GLY A 80 21.65 -31.14 -24.86
N LEU A 81 21.46 -30.27 -23.89
CA LEU A 81 22.51 -29.88 -22.90
C LEU A 81 22.85 -31.04 -21.96
N LEU A 82 21.85 -31.88 -21.62
CA LEU A 82 22.06 -33.05 -20.77
C LEU A 82 22.86 -34.17 -21.51
N ASP A 83 22.59 -34.36 -22.79
CA ASP A 83 23.23 -35.38 -23.62
C ASP A 83 24.61 -34.98 -24.18
N GLU A 84 24.99 -33.67 -24.01
CA GLU A 84 26.26 -33.17 -24.58
C GLU A 84 27.48 -33.75 -23.87
N ALA A 85 28.42 -34.17 -24.69
CA ALA A 85 29.74 -34.64 -24.22
C ALA A 85 30.69 -33.44 -24.08
N TRP A 86 30.66 -32.80 -22.92
CA TRP A 86 31.39 -31.57 -22.63
C TRP A 86 32.91 -31.74 -22.72
N GLU A 87 33.56 -30.92 -23.55
CA GLU A 87 35.02 -30.81 -23.57
C GLU A 87 35.62 -29.98 -22.42
N GLY A 88 34.76 -29.21 -21.73
CA GLY A 88 35.05 -28.38 -20.56
C GLY A 88 34.07 -28.67 -19.42
N PRO A 89 33.84 -27.70 -18.52
CA PRO A 89 32.88 -27.85 -17.45
C PRO A 89 31.45 -28.02 -18.02
N ALA A 90 30.69 -28.94 -17.44
CA ALA A 90 29.30 -29.14 -17.83
C ALA A 90 28.45 -27.87 -17.47
N ILE A 91 27.79 -27.33 -18.46
CA ILE A 91 26.93 -26.15 -18.32
C ILE A 91 25.53 -26.60 -17.95
N ARG A 92 24.97 -25.93 -16.90
CA ARG A 92 23.54 -26.04 -16.58
C ARG A 92 22.87 -24.70 -16.92
N VAL A 93 21.78 -24.74 -17.67
CA VAL A 93 21.05 -23.57 -18.14
C VAL A 93 19.72 -23.46 -17.39
N ARG A 94 19.36 -22.27 -16.96
CA ARG A 94 18.02 -21.93 -16.50
C ARG A 94 17.24 -21.33 -17.65
N ILE A 95 15.98 -21.75 -17.82
CA ILE A 95 15.12 -21.30 -18.91
C ILE A 95 13.81 -20.76 -18.32
N GLY A 96 13.34 -19.62 -18.82
CA GLY A 96 12.04 -19.05 -18.52
C GLY A 96 11.23 -18.81 -19.78
N VAL A 97 9.93 -19.17 -19.74
CA VAL A 97 9.01 -18.98 -20.87
C VAL A 97 7.81 -18.16 -20.40
N HIS A 98 7.53 -17.09 -21.14
CA HIS A 98 6.36 -16.23 -20.92
C HIS A 98 5.71 -15.85 -22.23
N THR A 99 4.37 -15.72 -22.25
CA THR A 99 3.58 -15.32 -23.42
C THR A 99 2.83 -14.05 -23.11
N GLY A 100 3.01 -13.05 -23.98
CA GLY A 100 2.36 -11.75 -23.81
C GLY A 100 2.49 -10.88 -25.06
N THR A 101 2.16 -9.59 -24.93
CA THR A 101 2.22 -8.61 -26.02
C THR A 101 3.54 -7.83 -25.96
N SER A 102 4.10 -7.51 -27.12
CA SER A 102 5.36 -6.79 -27.19
C SER A 102 5.44 -5.85 -28.39
N TYR A 103 6.30 -4.86 -28.28
CA TYR A 103 6.60 -3.94 -29.39
C TYR A 103 7.90 -4.39 -30.09
N GLU A 104 7.79 -4.74 -31.38
CA GLU A 104 8.98 -4.98 -32.21
C GLU A 104 9.50 -3.65 -32.79
N ARG A 105 10.79 -3.38 -32.58
CA ARG A 105 11.46 -2.22 -33.14
C ARG A 105 12.88 -2.60 -33.59
N ALA A 106 13.14 -2.44 -34.87
CA ALA A 106 14.45 -2.72 -35.48
C ALA A 106 14.99 -4.15 -35.26
N GLY A 107 14.11 -5.15 -35.10
CA GLY A 107 14.46 -6.54 -34.89
C GLY A 107 14.63 -6.97 -33.44
N ASP A 108 14.33 -6.08 -32.51
CA ASP A 108 14.36 -6.33 -31.08
C ASP A 108 12.95 -6.18 -30.49
N TYR A 109 12.68 -6.78 -29.32
CA TYR A 109 11.41 -6.74 -28.64
C TYR A 109 11.51 -5.98 -27.33
N PHE A 110 10.50 -5.16 -27.07
CA PHE A 110 10.44 -4.29 -25.88
C PHE A 110 9.06 -4.42 -25.22
N GLY A 111 9.01 -4.23 -23.91
CA GLY A 111 7.78 -4.17 -23.15
C GLY A 111 7.81 -4.97 -21.85
N PRO A 112 6.75 -4.85 -21.03
CA PRO A 112 6.65 -5.53 -19.72
C PRO A 112 6.78 -7.05 -19.83
N ASP A 113 6.21 -7.67 -20.88
CA ASP A 113 6.21 -9.13 -21.04
C ASP A 113 7.58 -9.68 -21.40
N VAL A 114 8.40 -8.90 -22.09
CA VAL A 114 9.82 -9.25 -22.33
C VAL A 114 10.59 -9.27 -21.00
N ASN A 115 10.36 -8.28 -20.16
CA ASN A 115 10.95 -8.19 -18.82
C ASN A 115 10.44 -9.35 -17.94
N ARG A 116 9.13 -9.64 -18.00
CA ARG A 116 8.53 -10.75 -17.23
C ARG A 116 9.16 -12.10 -17.60
N ALA A 117 9.35 -12.39 -18.90
CA ALA A 117 10.05 -13.60 -19.35
C ALA A 117 11.47 -13.71 -18.74
N ALA A 118 12.21 -12.61 -18.70
CA ALA A 118 13.53 -12.56 -18.09
C ALA A 118 13.47 -12.80 -16.56
N ARG A 119 12.44 -12.31 -15.86
CA ARG A 119 12.25 -12.56 -14.42
C ARG A 119 11.83 -13.99 -14.11
N VAL A 120 10.96 -14.59 -14.94
CA VAL A 120 10.63 -16.02 -14.85
C VAL A 120 11.89 -16.87 -14.99
N MET A 121 12.76 -16.57 -15.96
CA MET A 121 14.04 -17.25 -16.13
C MET A 121 14.96 -17.08 -14.91
N ALA A 122 15.04 -15.87 -14.37
CA ALA A 122 15.89 -15.57 -13.21
C ALA A 122 15.49 -16.35 -11.94
N ALA A 123 14.21 -16.72 -11.82
CA ALA A 123 13.68 -17.53 -10.72
C ALA A 123 14.03 -19.02 -10.83
N ALA A 124 14.44 -19.50 -12.01
CA ALA A 124 14.79 -20.90 -12.24
C ALA A 124 16.17 -21.26 -11.69
N ASN A 125 16.35 -22.51 -11.32
CA ASN A 125 17.63 -23.13 -11.05
C ASN A 125 18.27 -23.72 -12.31
N GLY A 126 19.57 -24.01 -12.29
CA GLY A 126 20.26 -24.61 -13.43
C GLY A 126 19.73 -26.00 -13.79
N GLY A 127 19.26 -26.17 -15.01
CA GLY A 127 18.58 -27.37 -15.49
C GLY A 127 17.05 -27.30 -15.42
N GLN A 128 16.48 -26.22 -14.92
CA GLN A 128 15.05 -26.05 -14.74
C GLN A 128 14.43 -25.21 -15.87
N ILE A 129 13.20 -25.51 -16.25
CA ILE A 129 12.39 -24.72 -17.18
C ILE A 129 11.18 -24.20 -16.41
N LEU A 130 11.12 -22.89 -16.18
CA LEU A 130 9.95 -22.24 -15.57
C LEU A 130 9.07 -21.60 -16.63
N VAL A 131 7.78 -21.67 -16.39
CA VAL A 131 6.73 -21.20 -17.29
C VAL A 131 5.81 -20.29 -16.49
N SER A 132 5.47 -19.11 -17.04
CA SER A 132 4.50 -18.22 -16.41
C SER A 132 3.08 -18.78 -16.48
N GLY A 133 2.21 -18.34 -15.57
CA GLY A 133 0.79 -18.71 -15.58
C GLY A 133 0.12 -18.44 -16.93
N ALA A 134 0.36 -17.28 -17.53
CA ALA A 134 -0.17 -16.94 -18.86
C ALA A 134 0.20 -17.96 -19.94
N THR A 135 1.43 -18.44 -19.97
CA THR A 135 1.87 -19.47 -20.93
C THR A 135 1.29 -20.84 -20.59
N ALA A 136 1.26 -21.20 -19.31
CA ALA A 136 0.71 -22.45 -18.83
C ALA A 136 -0.79 -22.58 -19.18
N ASP A 137 -1.57 -21.54 -18.94
CA ASP A 137 -3.02 -21.52 -19.25
C ASP A 137 -3.29 -21.66 -20.76
N LEU A 138 -2.45 -21.05 -21.62
CA LEU A 138 -2.56 -21.17 -23.08
C LEU A 138 -2.15 -22.57 -23.63
N THR A 139 -1.44 -23.34 -22.83
CA THR A 139 -0.88 -24.66 -23.27
C THR A 139 -1.41 -25.84 -22.48
N ALA A 140 -2.26 -25.64 -21.48
CA ALA A 140 -2.75 -26.66 -20.55
C ALA A 140 -3.37 -27.88 -21.26
N GLU A 141 -4.13 -27.66 -22.35
CA GLU A 141 -4.75 -28.74 -23.13
C GLU A 141 -3.85 -29.28 -24.28
N SER A 142 -2.71 -28.63 -24.55
CA SER A 142 -1.87 -28.90 -25.72
C SER A 142 -0.52 -29.50 -25.36
N VAL A 143 -0.13 -29.53 -24.10
CA VAL A 143 1.07 -30.20 -23.61
C VAL A 143 0.77 -31.68 -23.48
N GLU A 144 1.42 -32.51 -24.33
CA GLU A 144 1.21 -33.95 -24.38
C GLU A 144 2.41 -34.67 -23.75
N ALA A 145 2.15 -35.89 -23.21
CA ALA A 145 3.22 -36.78 -22.70
C ALA A 145 4.30 -36.98 -23.78
N PRO A 146 5.59 -37.00 -23.40
CA PRO A 146 6.12 -37.12 -22.03
C PRO A 146 6.34 -35.81 -21.27
N MET A 147 5.97 -34.66 -21.81
CA MET A 147 6.06 -33.36 -21.08
C MET A 147 4.88 -33.19 -20.12
N GLU A 148 5.13 -32.59 -18.98
CA GLU A 148 4.11 -32.25 -17.96
C GLU A 148 4.38 -30.87 -17.37
N LEU A 149 3.31 -30.08 -17.16
CA LEU A 149 3.38 -28.82 -16.44
C LEU A 149 2.98 -29.05 -14.98
N GLN A 150 3.90 -28.82 -14.06
CA GLN A 150 3.64 -28.90 -12.63
C GLN A 150 3.59 -27.49 -12.02
N GLU A 151 2.51 -27.15 -11.35
CA GLU A 151 2.38 -25.86 -10.65
C GLU A 151 3.36 -25.79 -9.47
N ARG A 152 4.09 -24.69 -9.38
CA ARG A 152 5.06 -24.38 -8.32
C ARG A 152 4.56 -23.29 -7.36
N GLY A 153 3.32 -22.82 -7.54
CA GLY A 153 2.70 -21.78 -6.73
C GLY A 153 2.91 -20.38 -7.25
N VAL A 154 2.52 -19.40 -6.43
CA VAL A 154 2.59 -17.97 -6.73
C VAL A 154 3.82 -17.38 -6.05
N HIS A 155 4.67 -16.74 -6.84
CA HIS A 155 5.97 -16.25 -6.37
C HIS A 155 6.19 -14.79 -6.74
N PRO A 156 6.69 -13.94 -5.80
CA PRO A 156 7.17 -12.61 -6.14
C PRO A 156 8.42 -12.73 -7.01
N LEU A 157 8.44 -12.00 -8.10
CA LEU A 157 9.60 -11.90 -8.97
C LEU A 157 10.14 -10.48 -8.88
N ARG A 158 11.46 -10.36 -8.87
CA ARG A 158 12.15 -9.07 -8.75
C ARG A 158 11.68 -8.06 -9.79
N ASP A 159 11.42 -6.83 -9.39
CA ASP A 159 10.94 -5.72 -10.22
C ASP A 159 9.59 -5.99 -10.93
N LEU A 160 8.84 -7.02 -10.54
CA LEU A 160 7.44 -7.20 -10.91
C LEU A 160 6.58 -6.81 -9.71
N GLU A 161 5.61 -5.95 -9.93
CA GLU A 161 4.72 -5.45 -8.86
C GLU A 161 3.77 -6.53 -8.32
N ARG A 162 3.59 -7.61 -9.08
CA ARG A 162 2.71 -8.72 -8.73
C ARG A 162 3.45 -10.03 -8.67
N PRO A 163 3.10 -10.88 -7.70
CA PRO A 163 3.56 -12.24 -7.70
C PRO A 163 3.07 -12.98 -8.96
N GLU A 164 3.93 -13.78 -9.55
CA GLU A 164 3.66 -14.55 -10.76
C GLU A 164 3.37 -16.00 -10.41
N ARG A 165 2.31 -16.56 -10.98
CA ARG A 165 2.02 -18.00 -10.89
C ARG A 165 3.00 -18.75 -11.77
N LEU A 166 3.83 -19.59 -11.17
CA LEU A 166 4.89 -20.30 -11.86
C LEU A 166 4.58 -21.79 -11.99
N PHE A 167 4.92 -22.32 -13.15
CA PHE A 167 4.87 -23.74 -13.47
C PHE A 167 6.27 -24.22 -13.84
N GLU A 168 6.56 -25.49 -13.62
CA GLU A 168 7.75 -26.13 -14.10
C GLU A 168 7.39 -27.11 -15.21
N LEU A 169 8.09 -27.04 -16.35
CA LEU A 169 7.95 -27.99 -17.43
C LEU A 169 8.88 -29.20 -17.18
N LEU A 170 8.27 -30.32 -16.91
CA LEU A 170 8.94 -31.59 -16.57
C LEU A 170 9.03 -32.56 -17.76
N HIS A 171 10.04 -33.41 -17.72
CA HIS A 171 10.21 -34.53 -18.65
C HIS A 171 10.89 -35.70 -17.92
N PRO A 172 10.53 -36.98 -18.17
CA PRO A 172 11.11 -38.12 -17.49
C PRO A 172 12.64 -38.26 -17.62
N ASP A 173 13.21 -37.76 -18.72
CA ASP A 173 14.65 -37.78 -18.96
C ASP A 173 15.41 -36.62 -18.34
N LEU A 174 14.73 -35.59 -17.82
CA LEU A 174 15.36 -34.50 -17.09
C LEU A 174 15.48 -34.84 -15.61
N PRO A 175 16.62 -34.53 -14.98
CA PRO A 175 16.78 -34.72 -13.54
C PRO A 175 15.85 -33.80 -12.75
N GLU A 176 15.23 -34.32 -11.71
CA GLU A 176 14.41 -33.53 -10.79
C GLU A 176 15.25 -32.48 -10.07
N VAL A 177 14.83 -31.22 -10.13
CA VAL A 177 15.47 -30.12 -9.41
C VAL A 177 14.71 -29.90 -8.10
N THR A 178 15.33 -30.29 -6.99
CA THR A 178 14.72 -30.20 -5.63
C THR A 178 15.06 -28.91 -4.91
N GLU A 179 15.92 -28.08 -5.48
CA GLU A 179 16.28 -26.78 -4.91
C GLU A 179 15.08 -25.82 -4.98
N PRO A 180 14.82 -25.01 -3.94
CA PRO A 180 13.75 -24.02 -3.96
C PRO A 180 13.98 -23.01 -5.09
N LEU A 181 12.89 -22.48 -5.63
CA LEU A 181 12.95 -21.44 -6.67
C LEU A 181 13.74 -20.23 -6.16
N ARG A 182 14.48 -19.57 -7.04
CA ARG A 182 15.28 -18.38 -6.76
C ARG A 182 14.42 -17.11 -6.79
N THR A 183 13.30 -17.16 -6.12
CA THR A 183 12.41 -16.02 -5.93
C THR A 183 12.86 -15.24 -4.70
N GLU A 184 12.67 -13.94 -4.71
CA GLU A 184 12.80 -13.18 -3.46
C GLU A 184 11.73 -13.70 -2.50
N PRO A 185 12.05 -13.91 -1.20
CA PRO A 185 11.00 -14.20 -0.25
C PRO A 185 9.97 -13.08 -0.34
N VAL A 186 8.69 -13.41 -0.35
CA VAL A 186 7.66 -12.40 -0.08
C VAL A 186 8.04 -11.84 1.26
N ASP A 187 8.36 -10.56 1.33
CA ASP A 187 8.57 -9.91 2.60
C ASP A 187 7.19 -9.73 3.24
N LEU A 188 6.69 -10.83 3.82
CA LEU A 188 5.40 -10.88 4.51
C LEU A 188 5.45 -10.10 5.83
N VAL A 189 6.64 -9.59 6.19
CA VAL A 189 6.87 -8.88 7.45
C VAL A 189 7.11 -7.41 7.17
N HIS A 190 6.04 -6.63 7.21
CA HIS A 190 6.04 -5.18 7.01
C HIS A 190 6.31 -4.46 8.33
N LEU A 191 7.50 -4.67 8.89
CA LEU A 191 7.97 -4.03 10.12
C LEU A 191 9.16 -3.12 9.84
N PRO A 192 9.33 -2.04 10.60
CA PRO A 192 10.49 -1.16 10.49
C PRO A 192 11.81 -1.92 10.73
N ALA A 193 12.81 -1.67 9.89
CA ALA A 193 14.12 -2.28 10.02
C ALA A 193 14.78 -1.95 11.37
N GLN A 194 15.28 -2.97 12.06
CA GLN A 194 15.94 -2.81 13.34
C GLN A 194 17.45 -2.67 13.17
N LEU A 195 17.99 -1.53 13.57
CA LEU A 195 19.42 -1.19 13.40
C LEU A 195 20.32 -1.75 14.51
N THR A 196 19.72 -2.25 15.61
CA THR A 196 20.46 -2.74 16.77
C THR A 196 20.04 -4.16 17.13
N SER A 197 20.95 -4.94 17.75
CA SER A 197 20.70 -6.30 18.24
C SER A 197 19.59 -6.34 19.29
N PHE A 198 18.77 -7.37 19.27
CA PHE A 198 17.85 -7.72 20.36
C PHE A 198 18.62 -8.52 21.42
N VAL A 199 18.62 -8.04 22.66
CA VAL A 199 19.42 -8.65 23.75
C VAL A 199 18.51 -9.11 24.89
N GLY A 200 18.63 -10.38 25.27
CA GLY A 200 17.87 -11.00 26.35
C GLY A 200 16.44 -11.39 25.94
N ARG A 201 15.54 -11.54 26.92
CA ARG A 201 14.09 -11.75 26.77
C ARG A 201 13.65 -12.96 25.94
N ARG A 202 14.47 -14.00 25.92
CA ARG A 202 14.11 -15.22 25.19
C ARG A 202 12.84 -15.88 25.76
N GLU A 203 12.71 -15.88 27.09
CA GLU A 203 11.53 -16.42 27.75
C GLU A 203 10.29 -15.58 27.46
N ASP A 204 10.37 -14.25 27.55
CA ASP A 204 9.27 -13.34 27.22
C ASP A 204 8.81 -13.54 25.77
N LEU A 205 9.77 -13.70 24.82
CA LEU A 205 9.48 -13.90 23.41
C LEU A 205 8.69 -15.20 23.18
N GLU A 206 9.14 -16.32 23.75
CA GLU A 206 8.45 -17.60 23.58
C GLU A 206 7.08 -17.61 24.29
N GLU A 207 6.94 -16.95 25.44
CA GLU A 207 5.66 -16.84 26.14
C GLU A 207 4.65 -16.00 25.35
N VAL A 208 5.05 -14.86 24.79
CA VAL A 208 4.16 -14.01 23.97
C VAL A 208 3.78 -14.72 22.66
N LYS A 209 4.69 -15.47 22.04
CA LYS A 209 4.37 -16.32 20.88
C LYS A 209 3.30 -17.35 21.22
N ALA A 210 3.43 -18.05 22.33
CA ALA A 210 2.46 -19.04 22.78
C ALA A 210 1.09 -18.41 23.09
N LEU A 211 1.09 -17.19 23.65
CA LEU A 211 -0.15 -16.44 23.89
C LEU A 211 -0.86 -16.08 22.57
N LEU A 212 -0.13 -15.61 21.55
CA LEU A 212 -0.69 -15.27 20.23
C LEU A 212 -1.18 -16.49 19.44
N GLN A 213 -0.58 -17.65 19.64
CA GLN A 213 -1.07 -18.90 19.04
C GLN A 213 -2.41 -19.37 19.64
N SER A 214 -2.70 -18.97 20.89
CA SER A 214 -3.92 -19.37 21.59
C SER A 214 -4.98 -18.26 21.68
N ASN A 215 -4.61 -17.01 21.42
CA ASN A 215 -5.47 -15.85 21.61
C ASN A 215 -5.28 -14.85 20.46
N ARG A 216 -6.33 -14.16 20.09
CA ARG A 216 -6.31 -13.22 18.97
C ARG A 216 -6.03 -11.76 19.36
N LEU A 217 -6.03 -11.43 20.65
CA LEU A 217 -5.66 -10.11 21.16
C LEU A 217 -4.73 -10.26 22.35
N VAL A 218 -3.48 -9.87 22.17
CA VAL A 218 -2.48 -9.85 23.24
C VAL A 218 -1.96 -8.42 23.39
N THR A 219 -1.98 -7.88 24.60
CA THR A 219 -1.47 -6.54 24.89
C THR A 219 -0.23 -6.62 25.75
N LEU A 220 0.89 -6.11 25.21
CA LEU A 220 2.13 -5.94 25.97
C LEU A 220 2.04 -4.68 26.81
N THR A 221 1.91 -4.83 28.12
CA THR A 221 1.82 -3.69 29.04
C THR A 221 3.13 -3.47 29.79
N GLY A 222 3.39 -2.22 30.19
CA GLY A 222 4.57 -1.89 31.01
C GLY A 222 4.98 -0.43 30.83
N VAL A 223 5.93 -0.02 31.66
CA VAL A 223 6.45 1.36 31.68
C VAL A 223 7.09 1.73 30.36
N GLY A 224 7.12 3.02 30.04
CA GLY A 224 7.86 3.54 28.89
C GLY A 224 9.34 3.11 28.95
N GLY A 225 9.94 2.84 27.79
CA GLY A 225 11.35 2.46 27.70
C GLY A 225 11.70 1.04 28.15
N THR A 226 10.73 0.20 28.55
CA THR A 226 10.97 -1.23 28.87
C THR A 226 11.20 -2.10 27.64
N GLY A 227 10.99 -1.58 26.42
CA GLY A 227 11.21 -2.32 25.17
C GLY A 227 9.98 -3.11 24.71
N LYS A 228 8.76 -2.68 25.03
CA LYS A 228 7.50 -3.29 24.58
C LYS A 228 7.44 -3.40 23.05
N THR A 229 7.59 -2.28 22.36
CA THR A 229 7.62 -2.19 20.89
C THR A 229 8.68 -3.11 20.30
N ARG A 230 9.88 -3.14 20.91
CA ARG A 230 10.96 -3.99 20.45
C ARG A 230 10.64 -5.48 20.59
N LEU A 231 10.11 -5.89 21.73
CA LEU A 231 9.66 -7.27 21.95
C LEU A 231 8.52 -7.63 20.97
N ALA A 232 7.56 -6.73 20.79
CA ALA A 232 6.45 -6.94 19.87
C ALA A 232 6.94 -7.18 18.44
N MET A 233 7.89 -6.37 17.94
CA MET A 233 8.46 -6.54 16.60
C MET A 233 9.25 -7.84 16.44
N GLU A 234 10.02 -8.25 17.45
CA GLU A 234 10.75 -9.53 17.42
C GLU A 234 9.81 -10.74 17.44
N VAL A 235 8.75 -10.69 18.26
CA VAL A 235 7.68 -11.71 18.28
C VAL A 235 6.97 -11.77 16.94
N ALA A 236 6.56 -10.61 16.41
CA ALA A 236 5.83 -10.50 15.16
C ALA A 236 6.66 -10.98 13.96
N GLY A 237 7.95 -10.62 13.92
CA GLY A 237 8.88 -11.13 12.92
C GLY A 237 9.11 -12.65 13.01
N ALA A 238 9.18 -13.20 14.22
CA ALA A 238 9.35 -14.64 14.44
C ALA A 238 8.10 -15.48 14.12
N LEU A 239 6.93 -14.85 14.00
CA LEU A 239 5.64 -15.47 13.62
C LEU A 239 5.28 -15.24 12.15
N GLY A 240 6.15 -14.62 11.35
CA GLY A 240 5.86 -14.30 9.95
C GLY A 240 5.33 -15.47 9.13
N ASP A 241 5.92 -16.66 9.32
CA ASP A 241 5.50 -17.90 8.62
C ASP A 241 4.11 -18.43 9.05
N ASP A 242 3.63 -18.02 10.23
CA ASP A 242 2.32 -18.43 10.76
C ASP A 242 1.17 -17.58 10.17
N PHE A 243 1.49 -16.45 9.50
CA PHE A 243 0.53 -15.49 8.95
C PHE A 243 0.74 -15.29 7.45
N PRO A 244 0.07 -16.09 6.60
CA PRO A 244 0.27 -16.09 5.15
C PRO A 244 -0.11 -14.77 4.45
N ASP A 245 -0.97 -13.94 5.06
CA ASP A 245 -1.33 -12.62 4.56
C ASP A 245 -0.51 -11.49 5.22
N GLY A 246 0.54 -11.86 5.94
CA GLY A 246 1.58 -10.97 6.42
C GLY A 246 1.44 -10.48 7.85
N VAL A 247 2.50 -9.78 8.27
CA VAL A 247 2.64 -9.10 9.56
C VAL A 247 2.75 -7.60 9.29
N TRP A 248 1.90 -6.83 9.93
CA TRP A 248 1.72 -5.40 9.67
C TRP A 248 1.81 -4.59 10.96
N MET A 249 2.23 -3.32 10.86
CA MET A 249 2.37 -2.44 12.02
C MET A 249 1.70 -1.09 11.79
N ALA A 250 0.83 -0.69 12.71
CA ALA A 250 0.26 0.64 12.82
C ALA A 250 0.84 1.35 14.06
N GLY A 251 1.51 2.47 13.84
CA GLY A 251 2.15 3.25 14.89
C GLY A 251 1.26 4.40 15.34
N LEU A 252 0.71 4.33 16.53
CA LEU A 252 -0.22 5.36 17.04
C LEU A 252 0.48 6.51 17.77
N ALA A 253 1.81 6.49 17.91
CA ALA A 253 2.57 7.46 18.71
C ALA A 253 2.35 8.93 18.29
N ASP A 254 2.22 9.18 17.00
CA ASP A 254 2.14 10.51 16.41
C ASP A 254 0.70 10.99 16.17
N ILE A 255 -0.29 10.17 16.50
CA ILE A 255 -1.72 10.47 16.34
C ILE A 255 -2.22 11.24 17.56
N ALA A 256 -2.55 12.50 17.39
CA ALA A 256 -3.11 13.33 18.46
C ALA A 256 -4.65 13.31 18.51
N ASP A 257 -5.30 13.21 17.33
CA ASP A 257 -6.76 13.17 17.22
C ASP A 257 -7.27 11.73 17.23
N PRO A 258 -8.08 11.34 18.23
CA PRO A 258 -8.68 10.02 18.33
C PRO A 258 -9.43 9.56 17.06
N ALA A 259 -10.03 10.48 16.33
CA ALA A 259 -10.76 10.20 15.11
C ALA A 259 -9.85 9.66 13.97
N LEU A 260 -8.54 9.91 14.04
CA LEU A 260 -7.57 9.48 13.03
C LEU A 260 -7.00 8.06 13.26
N VAL A 261 -7.30 7.42 14.38
CA VAL A 261 -6.80 6.06 14.67
C VAL A 261 -7.24 5.05 13.59
N VAL A 262 -8.47 5.17 13.12
CA VAL A 262 -8.99 4.34 12.03
C VAL A 262 -8.22 4.58 10.73
N ASN A 263 -7.85 5.82 10.48
CA ASN A 263 -7.09 6.21 9.29
C ASN A 263 -5.69 5.59 9.32
N GLU A 264 -4.99 5.68 10.47
CA GLU A 264 -3.66 5.10 10.63
C GLU A 264 -3.67 3.58 10.43
N VAL A 265 -4.67 2.89 10.99
CA VAL A 265 -4.83 1.45 10.79
C VAL A 265 -5.13 1.12 9.33
N ALA A 266 -5.93 1.92 8.64
CA ALA A 266 -6.22 1.74 7.21
C ALA A 266 -4.99 1.99 6.34
N ASP A 267 -4.18 2.99 6.69
CA ASP A 267 -2.98 3.39 5.96
C ASP A 267 -1.94 2.27 5.87
N VAL A 268 -1.92 1.36 6.84
CA VAL A 268 -1.06 0.16 6.84
C VAL A 268 -1.25 -0.68 5.57
N TRP A 269 -2.48 -0.77 5.08
CA TRP A 269 -2.83 -1.51 3.86
C TRP A 269 -3.16 -0.60 2.67
N GLY A 270 -2.96 0.71 2.80
CA GLY A 270 -3.34 1.68 1.78
C GLY A 270 -4.86 1.80 1.57
N LEU A 271 -5.67 1.37 2.57
CA LEU A 271 -7.12 1.41 2.50
C LEU A 271 -7.64 2.83 2.69
N ARG A 272 -8.71 3.17 1.97
CA ARG A 272 -9.34 4.49 2.04
C ARG A 272 -10.86 4.36 2.18
N ALA A 273 -11.49 5.33 2.79
CA ALA A 273 -12.95 5.40 2.82
C ALA A 273 -13.48 5.82 1.45
N GLY A 274 -14.50 5.11 0.96
CA GLY A 274 -15.27 5.50 -0.20
C GLY A 274 -16.60 6.14 0.21
N ASP A 275 -17.37 6.62 -0.75
CA ASP A 275 -18.66 7.27 -0.47
C ASP A 275 -19.64 6.34 0.24
N GLY A 276 -20.18 6.82 1.36
CA GLY A 276 -21.24 6.16 2.11
C GLY A 276 -20.80 5.11 3.11
N MET A 277 -19.51 4.79 3.24
CA MET A 277 -18.99 3.86 4.26
C MET A 277 -17.92 4.48 5.13
N GLY A 278 -18.03 4.23 6.44
CA GLY A 278 -16.93 4.53 7.35
C GLY A 278 -15.70 3.66 7.05
N LEU A 279 -14.50 4.24 7.20
CA LEU A 279 -13.22 3.58 6.93
C LEU A 279 -13.06 2.24 7.66
N ILE A 280 -13.64 2.10 8.85
CA ILE A 280 -13.65 0.85 9.61
C ILE A 280 -14.34 -0.30 8.86
N GLN A 281 -15.34 0.00 8.03
CA GLN A 281 -16.04 -1.02 7.25
C GLN A 281 -15.18 -1.50 6.08
N VAL A 282 -14.40 -0.61 5.49
CA VAL A 282 -13.40 -0.96 4.46
C VAL A 282 -12.34 -1.89 5.04
N ILE A 283 -11.81 -1.55 6.23
CA ILE A 283 -10.85 -2.41 6.95
C ILE A 283 -11.45 -3.80 7.20
N LYS A 284 -12.70 -3.87 7.66
CA LYS A 284 -13.38 -5.16 7.93
C LYS A 284 -13.55 -6.00 6.67
N ALA A 285 -13.91 -5.38 5.55
CA ALA A 285 -14.03 -6.08 4.26
C ALA A 285 -12.66 -6.62 3.79
N HIS A 286 -11.60 -5.81 3.94
CA HIS A 286 -10.23 -6.23 3.62
C HIS A 286 -9.77 -7.43 4.45
N LEU A 287 -10.11 -7.45 5.74
CA LEU A 287 -9.67 -8.46 6.70
C LEU A 287 -10.49 -9.76 6.67
N ALA A 288 -11.67 -9.78 6.06
CA ALA A 288 -12.68 -10.81 6.22
C ALA A 288 -12.18 -12.26 5.95
N ARG A 289 -11.22 -12.44 5.05
CA ARG A 289 -10.67 -13.75 4.67
C ARG A 289 -9.16 -13.89 4.88
N ARG A 290 -8.52 -12.85 5.41
CA ARG A 290 -7.07 -12.81 5.57
C ARG A 290 -6.67 -13.36 6.93
N ARG A 291 -5.56 -14.07 6.95
CA ARG A 291 -4.91 -14.55 8.16
C ARG A 291 -3.62 -13.78 8.37
N LEU A 292 -3.70 -12.69 9.12
CA LEU A 292 -2.60 -11.76 9.35
C LEU A 292 -2.44 -11.36 10.83
N LEU A 293 -1.26 -10.85 11.15
CA LEU A 293 -0.95 -10.25 12.44
C LEU A 293 -0.83 -8.74 12.30
N LEU A 294 -1.60 -8.01 13.08
CA LEU A 294 -1.51 -6.55 13.19
C LEU A 294 -0.85 -6.17 14.51
N LEU A 295 0.25 -5.44 14.45
CA LEU A 295 0.88 -4.80 15.59
C LEU A 295 0.32 -3.38 15.73
N LEU A 296 -0.36 -3.10 16.86
CA LEU A 296 -0.80 -1.75 17.25
C LEU A 296 0.19 -1.21 18.28
N ASP A 297 1.03 -0.26 17.88
CA ASP A 297 2.08 0.26 18.75
C ASP A 297 1.71 1.59 19.39
N ASN A 298 2.03 1.73 20.68
CA ASN A 298 1.88 2.96 21.47
C ASN A 298 0.42 3.41 21.67
N CYS A 299 -0.46 2.49 22.11
CA CYS A 299 -1.89 2.77 22.30
C CYS A 299 -2.22 3.64 23.54
N GLU A 300 -1.26 3.99 24.39
CA GLU A 300 -1.48 4.52 25.74
C GLU A 300 -2.27 5.84 25.84
N HIS A 301 -2.26 6.67 24.80
CA HIS A 301 -2.98 7.97 24.76
C HIS A 301 -4.30 7.91 23.97
N LEU A 302 -4.60 6.75 23.36
CA LEU A 302 -5.76 6.49 22.50
C LEU A 302 -6.44 5.17 22.88
N LEU A 303 -6.49 4.85 24.19
CA LEU A 303 -6.92 3.53 24.68
C LEU A 303 -8.33 3.16 24.28
N GLU A 304 -9.28 4.10 24.38
CA GLU A 304 -10.69 3.84 24.06
C GLU A 304 -10.89 3.54 22.57
N GLU A 305 -10.25 4.31 21.69
CA GLU A 305 -10.33 4.16 20.24
C GLU A 305 -9.59 2.91 19.76
N ALA A 306 -8.36 2.68 20.25
CA ALA A 306 -7.60 1.48 19.93
C ALA A 306 -8.34 0.20 20.36
N ALA A 307 -8.97 0.24 21.54
CA ALA A 307 -9.79 -0.86 22.04
C ALA A 307 -11.05 -1.08 21.17
N ALA A 308 -11.76 -0.01 20.82
CA ALA A 308 -12.96 -0.08 19.99
C ALA A 308 -12.66 -0.65 18.61
N ILE A 309 -11.61 -0.16 17.95
CA ILE A 309 -11.17 -0.63 16.64
C ILE A 309 -10.72 -2.10 16.70
N ALA A 310 -9.90 -2.48 17.70
CA ALA A 310 -9.43 -3.84 17.85
C ALA A 310 -10.60 -4.83 18.01
N VAL A 311 -11.59 -4.51 18.87
CA VAL A 311 -12.78 -5.35 19.07
C VAL A 311 -13.61 -5.45 17.80
N GLU A 312 -13.78 -4.35 17.08
CA GLU A 312 -14.60 -4.31 15.88
C GLU A 312 -13.97 -5.12 14.74
N MET A 313 -12.65 -5.00 14.54
CA MET A 313 -11.91 -5.80 13.55
C MET A 313 -11.91 -7.28 13.89
N LEU A 314 -11.62 -7.65 15.14
CA LEU A 314 -11.61 -9.04 15.59
C LEU A 314 -12.98 -9.70 15.51
N GLY A 315 -14.05 -8.93 15.70
CA GLY A 315 -15.43 -9.39 15.59
C GLY A 315 -15.84 -9.78 14.17
N SER A 316 -15.20 -9.19 13.16
CA SER A 316 -15.52 -9.40 11.75
C SER A 316 -14.51 -10.29 11.00
N SER A 317 -13.32 -10.55 11.56
CA SER A 317 -12.23 -11.26 10.90
C SER A 317 -11.70 -12.40 11.74
N PRO A 318 -12.10 -13.66 11.48
CA PRO A 318 -11.65 -14.83 12.24
C PRO A 318 -10.14 -15.08 12.16
N GLY A 319 -9.51 -14.72 11.03
CA GLY A 319 -8.08 -14.91 10.77
C GLY A 319 -7.17 -13.80 11.30
N LEU A 320 -7.73 -12.71 11.82
CA LEU A 320 -6.95 -11.61 12.38
C LEU A 320 -6.46 -11.93 13.79
N SER A 321 -5.16 -11.67 14.04
CA SER A 321 -4.59 -11.56 15.38
C SER A 321 -4.02 -10.16 15.59
N ILE A 322 -4.12 -9.62 16.80
CA ILE A 322 -3.62 -8.28 17.16
C ILE A 322 -2.65 -8.41 18.32
N LEU A 323 -1.47 -7.81 18.17
CA LEU A 323 -0.50 -7.60 19.23
C LEU A 323 -0.41 -6.11 19.52
N ALA A 324 -0.91 -5.68 20.67
CA ALA A 324 -0.89 -4.27 21.05
C ALA A 324 0.25 -3.96 22.02
N THR A 325 0.79 -2.75 21.99
CA THR A 325 1.68 -2.22 23.01
C THR A 325 1.07 -1.00 23.67
N SER A 326 1.11 -0.94 25.01
CA SER A 326 0.55 0.18 25.77
C SER A 326 1.21 0.28 27.15
N ARG A 327 1.02 1.40 27.86
CA ARG A 327 1.38 1.50 29.30
C ARG A 327 0.31 0.86 30.17
N GLU A 328 -0.92 0.87 29.74
CA GLU A 328 -2.11 0.35 30.41
C GLU A 328 -2.80 -0.69 29.53
N THR A 329 -3.75 -1.41 30.09
CA THR A 329 -4.56 -2.38 29.36
C THR A 329 -5.55 -1.65 28.44
N LEU A 330 -5.90 -2.25 27.31
CA LEU A 330 -6.99 -1.75 26.45
C LEU A 330 -8.37 -1.91 27.11
N GLY A 331 -8.49 -2.78 28.14
CA GLY A 331 -9.72 -2.94 28.92
C GLY A 331 -10.82 -3.73 28.21
N THR A 332 -10.49 -4.55 27.22
CA THR A 332 -11.47 -5.34 26.47
C THR A 332 -11.60 -6.77 27.01
N ALA A 333 -12.78 -7.37 26.87
CA ALA A 333 -13.02 -8.73 27.36
C ALA A 333 -12.23 -9.82 26.61
N ALA A 334 -11.75 -9.53 25.41
CA ALA A 334 -10.98 -10.47 24.57
C ALA A 334 -9.47 -10.34 24.78
N GLU A 335 -9.04 -9.39 25.60
CA GLU A 335 -7.63 -9.04 25.78
C GLU A 335 -6.91 -10.03 26.72
N ILE A 336 -5.77 -10.52 26.30
CA ILE A 336 -4.79 -11.18 27.17
C ILE A 336 -3.65 -10.20 27.41
N VAL A 337 -3.37 -9.93 28.68
CA VAL A 337 -2.36 -8.95 29.08
C VAL A 337 -1.06 -9.67 29.45
N PHE A 338 0.01 -9.34 28.74
CA PHE A 338 1.38 -9.72 29.09
C PHE A 338 2.14 -8.50 29.64
N ARG A 339 2.61 -8.62 30.87
CA ARG A 339 3.35 -7.52 31.50
C ARG A 339 4.84 -7.61 31.19
N VAL A 340 5.33 -6.70 30.36
CA VAL A 340 6.76 -6.60 30.03
C VAL A 340 7.53 -6.03 31.22
N SER A 341 8.34 -6.88 31.83
CA SER A 341 9.22 -6.51 32.93
C SER A 341 10.47 -5.80 32.45
N SER A 342 11.24 -5.18 33.37
CA SER A 342 12.61 -4.73 33.07
C SER A 342 13.50 -5.93 32.81
N LEU A 343 14.67 -5.71 32.17
CA LEU A 343 15.69 -6.77 31.98
C LEU A 343 16.18 -7.30 33.31
N GLY A 344 16.55 -8.59 33.33
CA GLY A 344 17.08 -9.25 34.48
C GLY A 344 18.31 -8.55 35.06
N LEU A 345 18.25 -8.21 36.36
CA LEU A 345 19.33 -7.55 37.10
C LEU A 345 20.39 -8.54 37.57
N PRO A 346 21.67 -8.12 37.67
CA PRO A 346 22.74 -8.98 38.22
C PRO A 346 22.53 -9.24 39.70
N GLY A 347 22.46 -10.52 40.08
CA GLY A 347 22.38 -10.98 41.49
C GLY A 347 23.70 -10.87 42.23
N GLU A 348 23.64 -10.87 43.57
CA GLU A 348 24.84 -10.98 44.40
C GLU A 348 25.48 -12.37 44.21
N GLY A 349 26.76 -12.41 43.84
CA GLY A 349 27.50 -13.64 43.62
C GLY A 349 27.25 -14.37 42.30
N SER A 350 26.44 -13.79 41.39
CA SER A 350 26.24 -14.32 40.05
C SER A 350 27.34 -13.86 39.07
N ASP A 351 27.53 -14.59 37.95
CA ASP A 351 28.34 -14.15 36.83
C ASP A 351 27.69 -12.89 36.23
N LEU A 352 28.22 -11.71 36.55
CA LEU A 352 27.69 -10.42 36.19
C LEU A 352 27.48 -10.28 34.69
N ALA A 353 28.36 -10.83 33.89
CA ALA A 353 28.33 -10.76 32.43
C ALA A 353 27.14 -11.53 31.80
N ARG A 354 26.52 -12.45 32.52
CA ARG A 354 25.35 -13.20 32.03
C ARG A 354 24.02 -12.50 32.23
N SER A 355 23.95 -11.48 33.08
CA SER A 355 22.73 -10.69 33.27
C SER A 355 22.33 -9.98 31.98
N GLU A 356 21.04 -10.00 31.64
CA GLU A 356 20.51 -9.38 30.43
C GLU A 356 20.78 -7.88 30.38
N SER A 357 20.60 -7.19 31.51
CA SER A 357 20.85 -5.75 31.63
C SER A 357 22.33 -5.40 31.40
N VAL A 358 23.25 -6.22 31.95
CA VAL A 358 24.70 -6.05 31.76
C VAL A 358 25.10 -6.35 30.32
N ARG A 359 24.53 -7.41 29.73
CA ARG A 359 24.75 -7.73 28.30
C ARG A 359 24.30 -6.63 27.38
N LEU A 360 23.13 -6.03 27.65
CA LEU A 360 22.66 -4.88 26.86
C LEU A 360 23.63 -3.69 27.00
N PHE A 361 24.05 -3.38 28.21
CA PHE A 361 25.02 -2.29 28.43
C PHE A 361 26.31 -2.53 27.63
N LEU A 362 26.87 -3.74 27.74
CA LEU A 362 28.12 -4.11 27.04
C LEU A 362 27.97 -4.03 25.51
N ASP A 363 26.88 -4.54 24.97
CA ASP A 363 26.58 -4.48 23.52
C ASP A 363 26.53 -3.01 23.02
N ARG A 364 25.84 -2.14 23.76
CA ARG A 364 25.71 -0.72 23.39
C ARG A 364 27.02 0.04 23.62
N ALA A 365 27.72 -0.23 24.72
CA ALA A 365 29.01 0.40 25.05
C ALA A 365 30.10 0.03 24.04
N ALA A 366 30.12 -1.21 23.56
CA ALA A 366 31.08 -1.67 22.53
C ALA A 366 30.91 -0.92 21.20
N ARG A 367 29.72 -0.48 20.86
CA ARG A 367 29.47 0.37 19.66
C ARG A 367 30.03 1.78 19.81
N MET A 368 30.01 2.32 21.04
CA MET A 368 30.52 3.66 21.35
C MET A 368 32.04 3.67 21.54
N LYS A 369 32.58 2.56 22.06
CA LYS A 369 34.00 2.37 22.35
C LYS A 369 34.41 0.94 22.02
N PRO A 370 34.81 0.65 20.76
CA PRO A 370 35.12 -0.70 20.30
C PRO A 370 36.24 -1.39 21.11
N ASP A 371 37.18 -0.62 21.67
CA ASP A 371 38.29 -1.13 22.46
C ASP A 371 37.96 -1.31 23.94
N LEU A 372 36.70 -1.22 24.34
CA LEU A 372 36.27 -1.43 25.71
C LEU A 372 36.45 -2.91 26.11
N ALA A 373 37.38 -3.18 27.00
CA ALA A 373 37.64 -4.49 27.57
C ALA A 373 37.46 -4.39 29.09
N PRO A 374 36.22 -4.52 29.62
CA PRO A 374 35.92 -4.31 31.03
C PRO A 374 36.55 -5.38 31.88
N ASP A 375 37.25 -4.96 32.94
CA ASP A 375 37.76 -5.83 33.98
C ASP A 375 36.68 -6.13 35.04
N GLN A 376 37.02 -6.80 36.12
CA GLN A 376 36.04 -7.17 37.17
C GLN A 376 35.46 -5.94 37.89
N ALA A 377 36.25 -4.89 38.11
CA ALA A 377 35.80 -3.66 38.75
C ALA A 377 34.86 -2.88 37.81
N ASP A 378 35.16 -2.89 36.51
CA ASP A 378 34.29 -2.33 35.46
C ASP A 378 32.94 -3.07 35.41
N LEU A 379 32.95 -4.39 35.46
CA LEU A 379 31.72 -5.20 35.50
C LEU A 379 30.87 -4.91 36.76
N GLU A 380 31.52 -4.69 37.90
CA GLU A 380 30.84 -4.29 39.14
C GLU A 380 30.23 -2.89 39.02
N ALA A 381 30.94 -1.93 38.40
CA ALA A 381 30.41 -0.60 38.10
C ALA A 381 29.21 -0.69 37.12
N ILE A 382 29.31 -1.46 36.05
CA ILE A 382 28.18 -1.70 35.13
C ILE A 382 26.98 -2.33 35.85
N ALA A 383 27.22 -3.28 36.74
CA ALA A 383 26.17 -3.90 37.54
C ALA A 383 25.48 -2.89 38.48
N ARG A 384 26.23 -1.96 39.10
CA ARG A 384 25.67 -0.84 39.87
C ARG A 384 24.81 0.05 39.00
N ILE A 385 25.28 0.44 37.78
CA ILE A 385 24.54 1.22 36.81
C ILE A 385 23.21 0.53 36.46
N CYS A 386 23.26 -0.76 36.07
CA CYS A 386 22.06 -1.52 35.68
C CYS A 386 21.04 -1.62 36.81
N ARG A 387 21.50 -1.88 38.08
CA ARG A 387 20.61 -1.88 39.25
C ARG A 387 19.98 -0.53 39.53
N ARG A 388 20.75 0.56 39.36
CA ARG A 388 20.26 1.92 39.55
C ARG A 388 19.21 2.31 38.57
N LEU A 389 19.33 1.81 37.34
CA LEU A 389 18.38 2.04 36.24
C LEU A 389 17.21 1.03 36.27
N ASP A 390 17.07 0.23 37.36
CA ASP A 390 16.01 -0.79 37.47
C ASP A 390 15.93 -1.76 36.26
N GLY A 391 17.03 -1.94 35.50
CA GLY A 391 17.06 -2.79 34.30
C GLY A 391 16.26 -2.26 33.13
N ILE A 392 15.89 -0.98 33.12
CA ILE A 392 15.12 -0.36 32.02
C ILE A 392 16.02 -0.22 30.79
N PRO A 393 15.71 -0.88 29.64
CA PRO A 393 16.56 -0.88 28.44
C PRO A 393 16.97 0.51 27.97
N LEU A 394 16.00 1.42 27.79
CA LEU A 394 16.28 2.78 27.32
C LEU A 394 17.23 3.53 28.29
N GLY A 395 17.04 3.36 29.60
CA GLY A 395 17.95 3.95 30.58
C GLY A 395 19.38 3.40 30.46
N ILE A 396 19.50 2.10 30.24
CA ILE A 396 20.79 1.41 30.04
C ILE A 396 21.46 1.90 28.75
N GLU A 397 20.72 2.07 27.65
CA GLU A 397 21.25 2.58 26.36
C GLU A 397 21.74 4.03 26.49
N LEU A 398 20.97 4.89 27.16
CA LEU A 398 21.39 6.28 27.43
C LEU A 398 22.65 6.34 28.31
N ALA A 399 22.77 5.47 29.32
CA ALA A 399 23.97 5.39 30.14
C ALA A 399 25.17 4.84 29.36
N ALA A 400 24.98 3.78 28.57
CA ALA A 400 26.04 3.19 27.75
C ALA A 400 26.61 4.18 26.72
N ALA A 401 25.79 5.09 26.17
CA ALA A 401 26.26 6.13 25.25
C ALA A 401 27.29 7.09 25.88
N ARG A 402 27.31 7.20 27.21
CA ARG A 402 28.24 8.09 27.97
C ARG A 402 29.63 7.51 28.18
N VAL A 403 29.85 6.22 27.88
CA VAL A 403 31.17 5.56 28.06
C VAL A 403 32.28 6.19 27.18
N ARG A 404 31.87 6.95 26.17
CA ARG A 404 32.82 7.74 25.36
C ARG A 404 33.46 8.89 26.14
N THR A 405 32.75 9.49 27.09
CA THR A 405 33.15 10.71 27.81
C THR A 405 33.43 10.49 29.29
N LEU A 406 32.93 9.42 29.90
CA LEU A 406 33.08 9.11 31.32
C LEU A 406 33.68 7.72 31.50
N THR A 407 34.43 7.53 32.60
CA THR A 407 34.79 6.17 33.04
C THR A 407 33.57 5.44 33.61
N LEU A 408 33.59 4.11 33.63
CA LEU A 408 32.48 3.31 34.16
C LEU A 408 32.24 3.59 35.65
N LEU A 409 33.28 3.85 36.39
CA LEU A 409 33.20 4.21 37.83
C LEU A 409 32.58 5.59 38.03
N ASP A 410 33.05 6.61 37.29
CA ASP A 410 32.49 7.95 37.38
C ASP A 410 31.02 7.97 36.98
N LEU A 411 30.65 7.21 35.96
CA LEU A 411 29.27 7.05 35.47
C LEU A 411 28.38 6.44 36.57
N ALA A 412 28.86 5.40 37.25
CA ALA A 412 28.13 4.77 38.36
C ALA A 412 27.94 5.73 39.53
N ASP A 413 28.99 6.48 39.90
CA ASP A 413 28.94 7.43 41.05
C ASP A 413 28.07 8.65 40.74
N GLN A 414 28.10 9.17 39.51
CA GLN A 414 27.21 10.27 39.07
C GLN A 414 25.74 9.85 39.11
N LEU A 415 25.41 8.68 38.56
CA LEU A 415 24.05 8.16 38.61
C LEU A 415 23.56 7.97 40.07
N GLU A 416 24.41 7.49 40.98
CA GLU A 416 24.04 7.37 42.38
C GLU A 416 23.73 8.73 43.03
N THR A 417 24.50 9.76 42.72
CA THR A 417 24.34 11.12 43.27
C THR A 417 23.10 11.82 42.74
N SER A 418 22.89 11.83 41.44
CA SER A 418 21.78 12.48 40.76
C SER A 418 20.42 11.90 41.21
N PHE A 419 20.31 10.60 41.33
CA PHE A 419 19.06 9.95 41.76
C PHE A 419 18.77 10.11 43.29
N ARG A 420 19.75 10.42 44.12
CA ARG A 420 19.52 10.72 45.55
C ARG A 420 18.80 12.06 45.73
N VAL A 421 19.11 13.06 44.92
CA VAL A 421 18.50 14.40 44.99
C VAL A 421 17.03 14.35 44.56
N LEU A 422 16.71 13.55 43.53
CA LEU A 422 15.37 13.47 42.93
C LEU A 422 14.38 12.58 43.73
N THR A 423 14.85 11.56 44.46
CA THR A 423 13.99 10.66 45.24
C THR A 423 13.38 11.30 46.47
N ALA A 424 13.83 12.48 46.91
CA ALA A 424 13.36 13.15 48.11
C ALA A 424 12.01 13.88 47.94
N ALA A 425 11.51 14.08 46.70
CA ALA A 425 10.49 15.08 46.41
C ALA A 425 9.04 14.57 46.21
N SER A 426 8.72 13.29 46.01
CA SER A 426 7.32 12.87 45.76
C SER A 426 6.98 11.41 46.04
N LYS A 427 5.78 11.15 46.56
CA LYS A 427 5.31 9.84 47.07
C LYS A 427 4.32 9.05 46.20
N THR A 428 3.93 9.46 45.00
CA THR A 428 2.69 8.97 44.35
C THR A 428 2.76 8.38 42.95
N THR A 429 3.90 8.31 42.24
CA THR A 429 4.01 7.73 40.89
C THR A 429 4.79 6.42 40.87
N VAL A 430 4.51 5.51 39.94
CA VAL A 430 5.18 4.21 39.85
C VAL A 430 6.69 4.39 39.69
N ARG A 431 7.49 3.72 40.60
CA ARG A 431 8.95 3.86 40.70
C ARG A 431 9.71 3.79 39.38
N ARG A 432 9.31 2.86 38.46
CA ARG A 432 9.99 2.66 37.17
C ARG A 432 9.77 3.77 36.15
N GLN A 433 8.58 4.36 36.10
CA GLN A 433 8.31 5.51 35.23
C GLN A 433 9.16 6.71 35.64
N ARG A 434 9.28 6.99 36.93
CA ARG A 434 10.20 7.99 37.47
C ARG A 434 11.66 7.69 37.13
N THR A 435 12.05 6.42 37.14
CA THR A 435 13.42 6.05 36.78
C THR A 435 13.74 6.42 35.34
N LEU A 436 12.81 6.23 34.40
CA LEU A 436 12.98 6.63 33.01
C LEU A 436 12.99 8.15 32.84
N GLU A 437 12.00 8.84 33.39
CA GLU A 437 11.95 10.32 33.39
C GLU A 437 13.21 10.94 34.01
N ASN A 438 13.67 10.38 35.12
CA ASN A 438 14.90 10.81 35.78
C ASN A 438 16.13 10.52 34.91
N THR A 439 16.16 9.41 34.18
CA THR A 439 17.28 9.06 33.29
C THR A 439 17.35 9.98 32.08
N ILE A 440 16.19 10.28 31.47
CA ILE A 440 16.11 11.23 30.37
C ILE A 440 16.46 12.64 30.91
N GLY A 441 15.93 13.01 32.06
CA GLY A 441 16.22 14.27 32.77
C GLY A 441 17.72 14.43 33.05
N TRP A 442 18.35 13.40 33.58
CA TRP A 442 19.79 13.40 33.80
C TRP A 442 20.58 13.58 32.49
N SER A 443 20.14 12.90 31.41
CA SER A 443 20.77 13.09 30.10
C SER A 443 20.55 14.51 29.55
N TYR A 444 19.37 15.08 29.80
CA TYR A 444 19.03 16.46 29.45
C TYR A 444 19.83 17.50 30.25
N ASP A 445 19.97 17.30 31.58
CA ASP A 445 20.73 18.20 32.48
C ASP A 445 22.23 18.24 32.15
N MET A 446 22.74 17.28 31.39
CA MET A 446 24.10 17.24 30.88
C MET A 446 24.29 17.93 29.53
N LEU A 447 23.23 18.44 28.92
CA LEU A 447 23.29 19.21 27.70
C LEU A 447 23.80 20.62 27.98
N SER A 448 24.47 21.24 27.03
CA SER A 448 24.68 22.68 27.03
C SER A 448 23.34 23.43 26.86
N ASP A 449 23.33 24.71 27.14
CA ASP A 449 22.12 25.55 26.96
C ASP A 449 21.65 25.53 25.49
N GLU A 450 22.58 25.51 24.53
CA GLU A 450 22.27 25.45 23.10
C GLU A 450 21.71 24.07 22.68
N GLU A 451 22.33 22.98 23.16
CA GLU A 451 21.85 21.61 22.90
C GLU A 451 20.46 21.37 23.52
N SER A 452 20.24 21.86 24.77
CA SER A 452 18.96 21.69 25.45
C SER A 452 17.84 22.48 24.78
N ALA A 453 18.14 23.68 24.28
CA ALA A 453 17.20 24.48 23.51
C ALA A 453 16.83 23.80 22.18
N LEU A 454 17.83 23.32 21.42
CA LEU A 454 17.56 22.58 20.18
C LEU A 454 16.77 21.30 20.46
N PHE A 455 17.15 20.52 21.47
CA PHE A 455 16.43 19.29 21.84
C PHE A 455 14.94 19.54 22.14
N ARG A 456 14.61 20.57 22.92
CA ARG A 456 13.21 20.94 23.22
C ARG A 456 12.47 21.27 21.93
N ARG A 457 13.04 22.06 21.05
CA ARG A 457 12.43 22.50 19.80
C ARG A 457 12.21 21.34 18.82
N LEU A 458 13.16 20.40 18.73
CA LEU A 458 13.03 19.21 17.89
C LEU A 458 11.89 18.28 18.34
N SER A 459 11.39 18.40 19.55
CA SER A 459 10.28 17.57 20.04
C SER A 459 8.93 17.88 19.37
N VAL A 460 8.83 18.98 18.62
CA VAL A 460 7.60 19.35 17.88
C VAL A 460 7.35 18.44 16.69
N PHE A 461 8.38 17.81 16.12
CA PHE A 461 8.24 16.97 14.94
C PHE A 461 7.53 15.65 15.21
N ALA A 462 6.62 15.27 14.30
CA ALA A 462 5.97 13.97 14.25
C ALA A 462 6.63 13.09 13.17
N GLY A 463 6.80 11.81 13.43
CA GLY A 463 7.34 10.84 12.45
C GLY A 463 8.81 10.98 12.08
N GLY A 464 9.40 12.15 12.21
CA GLY A 464 10.79 12.45 11.89
C GLY A 464 10.95 13.75 11.11
N PHE A 465 12.21 14.18 10.89
CA PHE A 465 12.54 15.44 10.24
C PHE A 465 13.88 15.35 9.51
N ASP A 466 14.11 16.23 8.55
CA ASP A 466 15.39 16.41 7.88
C ASP A 466 16.17 17.59 8.49
N LEU A 467 17.36 17.83 7.99
CA LEU A 467 18.22 18.91 8.49
C LEU A 467 17.60 20.30 8.24
N ALA A 468 16.97 20.50 7.09
CA ALA A 468 16.36 21.79 6.74
C ALA A 468 15.19 22.13 7.67
N ALA A 469 14.37 21.16 8.02
CA ALA A 469 13.30 21.32 9.02
C ALA A 469 13.87 21.66 10.40
N ALA A 470 14.93 20.93 10.82
CA ALA A 470 15.62 21.21 12.08
C ALA A 470 16.22 22.63 12.13
N GLU A 471 16.81 23.10 11.02
CA GLU A 471 17.35 24.47 10.90
C GLU A 471 16.26 25.55 11.03
N ASN A 472 15.09 25.33 10.43
CA ASN A 472 13.99 26.28 10.48
C ASN A 472 13.33 26.38 11.87
N VAL A 473 13.34 25.29 12.65
CA VAL A 473 12.74 25.25 13.99
C VAL A 473 13.78 25.53 15.08
N GLY A 474 15.03 25.15 14.85
CA GLY A 474 16.10 25.18 15.84
C GLY A 474 16.52 26.58 16.31
N ASP A 475 16.37 27.60 15.46
CA ASP A 475 16.74 29.02 15.76
C ASP A 475 18.16 29.18 16.32
N THR A 476 19.12 28.46 15.73
CA THR A 476 20.55 28.53 16.08
C THR A 476 21.39 28.44 14.80
N ASN A 477 22.62 29.00 14.87
CA ASN A 477 23.52 29.05 13.71
C ASN A 477 24.26 27.74 13.43
N ASP A 478 24.27 26.78 14.35
CA ASP A 478 24.97 25.49 14.23
C ASP A 478 24.04 24.31 14.58
N VAL A 479 22.92 24.23 13.88
CA VAL A 479 21.98 23.11 14.05
C VAL A 479 22.64 21.77 13.75
N PHE A 480 23.47 21.69 12.68
CA PHE A 480 24.11 20.44 12.28
C PHE A 480 25.06 19.91 13.38
N GLY A 481 25.94 20.78 13.92
CA GLY A 481 26.88 20.37 14.98
C GLY A 481 26.17 19.96 16.27
N LEU A 482 25.11 20.70 16.65
CA LEU A 482 24.31 20.37 17.84
C LEU A 482 23.49 19.08 17.63
N LEU A 483 22.95 18.85 16.43
CA LEU A 483 22.21 17.65 16.08
C LEU A 483 23.12 16.40 16.14
N ASP A 484 24.35 16.50 15.62
CA ASP A 484 25.34 15.45 15.69
C ASP A 484 25.67 15.09 17.15
N GLN A 485 25.81 16.10 18.02
CA GLN A 485 26.00 15.90 19.46
C GLN A 485 24.79 15.24 20.14
N LEU A 486 23.56 15.59 19.74
CA LEU A 486 22.34 14.95 20.27
C LEU A 486 22.23 13.49 19.81
N VAL A 487 22.66 13.19 18.58
CA VAL A 487 22.78 11.80 18.08
C VAL A 487 23.81 11.02 18.88
N ASP A 488 24.99 11.58 19.09
CA ASP A 488 26.04 11.00 19.91
C ASP A 488 25.59 10.69 21.34
N LYS A 489 24.69 11.51 21.89
CA LYS A 489 24.10 11.35 23.21
C LYS A 489 22.87 10.43 23.23
N SER A 490 22.54 9.80 22.09
CA SER A 490 21.37 8.91 21.91
C SER A 490 20.01 9.55 22.23
N LEU A 491 19.92 10.87 22.17
CA LEU A 491 18.66 11.63 22.32
C LEU A 491 17.93 11.79 21.00
N VAL A 492 18.67 11.74 19.89
CA VAL A 492 18.15 11.75 18.52
C VAL A 492 18.67 10.51 17.79
N VAL A 493 17.81 9.88 16.98
CA VAL A 493 18.13 8.68 16.20
C VAL A 493 18.19 9.02 14.72
N PRO A 494 19.31 8.77 14.01
CA PRO A 494 19.37 8.92 12.58
C PRO A 494 18.59 7.80 11.89
N LEU A 495 17.80 8.13 10.88
CA LEU A 495 17.10 7.19 10.02
C LEU A 495 17.90 7.01 8.73
N GLN A 496 18.33 5.78 8.43
CA GLN A 496 19.03 5.50 7.18
C GLN A 496 17.99 5.37 6.05
N GLN A 497 17.83 6.43 5.26
CA GLN A 497 17.11 6.37 3.99
C GLN A 497 18.08 6.63 2.83
N ALA A 498 17.89 5.96 1.69
CA ALA A 498 18.90 5.80 0.63
C ALA A 498 19.43 7.11 0.00
N ARG A 499 18.82 8.28 0.26
CA ARG A 499 19.22 9.54 -0.39
C ARG A 499 19.35 10.76 0.52
N PHE A 500 18.73 10.76 1.73
CA PHE A 500 18.70 11.92 2.62
C PHE A 500 18.90 11.51 4.07
N SER A 501 19.61 12.32 4.85
CA SER A 501 19.73 12.13 6.29
C SER A 501 18.44 12.59 6.97
N ARG A 502 17.72 11.70 7.62
CA ARG A 502 16.56 12.01 8.45
C ARG A 502 16.84 11.63 9.89
N PHE A 503 16.13 12.25 10.79
CA PHE A 503 16.29 12.11 12.23
C PHE A 503 14.92 11.96 12.90
N ARG A 504 14.88 11.30 14.05
CA ARG A 504 13.69 11.25 14.91
C ARG A 504 14.05 11.21 16.38
N LEU A 505 13.14 11.61 17.22
CA LEU A 505 13.18 11.35 18.65
C LEU A 505 12.37 10.08 18.94
N LEU A 506 12.86 9.25 19.88
CA LEU A 506 12.03 8.17 20.42
C LEU A 506 10.91 8.76 21.25
N GLU A 507 9.72 8.16 21.20
CA GLU A 507 8.52 8.74 21.80
C GLU A 507 8.65 9.18 23.27
N PRO A 508 9.25 8.38 24.20
CA PRO A 508 9.45 8.85 25.57
C PRO A 508 10.37 10.08 25.68
N ILE A 509 11.34 10.19 24.75
CA ILE A 509 12.28 11.31 24.69
C ILE A 509 11.58 12.54 24.10
N ARG A 510 10.74 12.35 23.06
CA ARG A 510 9.92 13.40 22.45
C ARG A 510 8.95 14.01 23.48
N GLN A 511 8.20 13.17 24.19
CA GLN A 511 7.27 13.61 25.25
C GLN A 511 7.99 14.39 26.38
N TYR A 512 9.18 13.95 26.79
CA TYR A 512 9.99 14.69 27.75
C TYR A 512 10.41 16.06 27.19
N GLY A 513 10.84 16.12 25.91
CA GLY A 513 11.19 17.36 25.24
C GLY A 513 10.01 18.34 25.15
N GLN A 514 8.82 17.85 24.78
CA GLN A 514 7.59 18.64 24.72
C GLN A 514 7.21 19.22 26.11
N ALA A 515 7.30 18.40 27.16
CA ALA A 515 7.05 18.89 28.53
C ALA A 515 8.03 20.02 28.91
N ARG A 516 9.33 19.87 28.57
CA ARG A 516 10.33 20.91 28.82
C ARG A 516 10.09 22.16 27.95
N LEU A 517 9.64 21.99 26.70
CA LEU A 517 9.28 23.10 25.81
C LEU A 517 8.13 23.92 26.39
N ALA A 518 7.11 23.26 26.91
CA ALA A 518 5.98 23.89 27.59
C ALA A 518 6.40 24.59 28.91
N ASP A 519 7.26 23.94 29.72
CA ASP A 519 7.78 24.53 30.96
C ASP A 519 8.54 25.85 30.73
N GLU A 520 9.26 25.95 29.60
CA GLU A 520 9.99 27.18 29.22
C GLU A 520 9.09 28.20 28.52
N GLY A 521 7.83 27.85 28.20
CA GLY A 521 6.88 28.75 27.55
C GLY A 521 7.18 29.01 26.07
N GLU A 522 7.94 28.14 25.41
CA GLU A 522 8.32 28.25 24.00
C GLU A 522 7.35 27.50 23.05
N ASP A 523 6.41 26.72 23.58
CA ASP A 523 5.59 25.76 22.82
C ASP A 523 4.85 26.40 21.63
N GLU A 524 4.07 27.45 21.87
CA GLU A 524 3.29 28.13 20.81
C GLU A 524 4.19 28.67 19.70
N GLY A 525 5.31 29.30 20.07
CA GLY A 525 6.26 29.86 19.11
C GLY A 525 6.92 28.81 18.22
N VAL A 526 7.34 27.70 18.81
CA VAL A 526 8.01 26.61 18.09
C VAL A 526 7.00 25.87 17.19
N ARG A 527 5.78 25.60 17.66
CA ARG A 527 4.70 25.01 16.86
C ARG A 527 4.35 25.89 15.66
N LEU A 528 4.34 27.20 15.82
CA LEU A 528 4.11 28.14 14.72
C LEU A 528 5.27 28.13 13.71
N LEU A 529 6.54 28.03 14.15
CA LEU A 529 7.69 27.88 13.25
C LEU A 529 7.60 26.58 12.44
N HIS A 530 7.27 25.47 13.09
CA HIS A 530 7.02 24.19 12.46
C HIS A 530 5.91 24.28 11.41
N ALA A 531 4.76 24.85 11.76
CA ALA A 531 3.62 25.01 10.85
C ALA A 531 3.97 25.88 9.64
N ARG A 532 4.73 26.96 9.83
CA ARG A 532 5.20 27.83 8.73
C ARG A 532 6.21 27.13 7.82
N HIS A 533 7.09 26.30 8.40
CA HIS A 533 8.03 25.51 7.61
C HIS A 533 7.29 24.55 6.66
N TYR A 534 6.34 23.78 7.18
CA TYR A 534 5.60 22.82 6.34
C TYR A 534 4.62 23.49 5.39
N ALA A 535 4.03 24.63 5.74
CA ALA A 535 3.27 25.44 4.78
C ALA A 535 4.14 25.87 3.59
N ALA A 536 5.35 26.35 3.84
CA ALA A 536 6.28 26.72 2.79
C ALA A 536 6.77 25.52 1.97
N ALA A 537 7.02 24.39 2.62
CA ALA A 537 7.43 23.15 1.94
C ALA A 537 6.32 22.63 1.01
N VAL A 538 5.08 22.63 1.45
CA VAL A 538 3.91 22.25 0.62
C VAL A 538 3.80 23.20 -0.57
N ALA A 539 3.82 24.51 -0.35
CA ALA A 539 3.74 25.50 -1.44
C ALA A 539 4.86 25.36 -2.48
N GLN A 540 6.05 24.92 -2.05
CA GLN A 540 7.18 24.67 -2.94
C GLN A 540 7.01 23.37 -3.74
N ILE A 541 6.47 22.31 -3.15
CA ILE A 541 6.32 20.98 -3.78
C ILE A 541 5.06 20.90 -4.63
N ALA A 542 3.96 21.55 -4.24
CA ALA A 542 2.66 21.43 -4.89
C ALA A 542 2.65 21.70 -6.41
N PRO A 543 3.41 22.65 -6.97
CA PRO A 543 3.51 22.81 -8.43
C PRO A 543 4.00 21.55 -9.15
N SER A 544 4.92 20.80 -8.55
CA SER A 544 5.48 19.57 -9.14
C SER A 544 4.48 18.41 -9.20
N LEU A 545 3.36 18.50 -8.48
CA LEU A 545 2.26 17.53 -8.59
C LEU A 545 1.54 17.59 -9.95
N ARG A 546 1.76 18.66 -10.71
CA ARG A 546 1.13 18.95 -11.99
C ARG A 546 2.11 18.95 -13.15
N GLY A 547 3.18 18.17 -13.06
CA GLY A 547 4.24 18.12 -14.07
C GLY A 547 4.98 16.78 -14.06
N SER A 548 6.13 16.74 -14.74
CA SER A 548 6.97 15.52 -14.89
C SER A 548 7.49 14.93 -13.58
N ASP A 549 7.54 15.71 -12.52
CA ASP A 549 8.11 15.31 -11.23
C ASP A 549 7.05 14.79 -10.22
N GLN A 550 5.82 14.51 -10.68
CA GLN A 550 4.68 14.07 -9.86
C GLN A 550 5.02 12.94 -8.88
N ARG A 551 5.71 11.90 -9.36
CA ARG A 551 6.11 10.75 -8.54
C ARG A 551 6.99 11.16 -7.37
N GLN A 552 7.97 12.04 -7.62
CA GLN A 552 8.86 12.54 -6.57
C GLN A 552 8.13 13.46 -5.60
N ALA A 553 7.26 14.33 -6.11
CA ALA A 553 6.45 15.24 -5.30
C ALA A 553 5.51 14.48 -4.35
N ASN A 554 4.76 13.49 -4.86
CA ASN A 554 3.91 12.63 -4.05
C ASN A 554 4.69 11.89 -2.97
N ARG A 555 5.83 11.29 -3.32
CA ARG A 555 6.67 10.58 -2.34
C ARG A 555 7.20 11.51 -1.26
N SER A 556 7.58 12.74 -1.60
CA SER A 556 8.05 13.73 -0.64
C SER A 556 6.94 14.16 0.33
N LEU A 557 5.73 14.42 -0.18
CA LEU A 557 4.59 14.79 0.65
C LEU A 557 4.11 13.64 1.55
N LEU A 558 4.10 12.40 1.06
CA LEU A 558 3.80 11.22 1.87
C LEU A 558 4.77 11.05 3.03
N LEU A 559 6.06 11.32 2.79
CA LEU A 559 7.09 11.22 3.83
C LEU A 559 6.92 12.25 4.94
N GLU A 560 6.36 13.44 4.63
CA GLU A 560 6.14 14.53 5.57
C GLU A 560 4.68 14.63 6.05
N ASN A 561 3.81 13.68 5.67
CA ASN A 561 2.38 13.78 5.91
C ASN A 561 2.01 13.99 7.38
N ASP A 562 2.71 13.31 8.32
CA ASP A 562 2.46 13.46 9.75
C ASP A 562 2.81 14.87 10.25
N ASN A 563 3.93 15.42 9.79
CA ASN A 563 4.31 16.80 10.11
C ASN A 563 3.35 17.82 9.48
N ILE A 564 2.86 17.56 8.26
CA ILE A 564 1.87 18.40 7.58
C ILE A 564 0.55 18.39 8.36
N ARG A 565 0.08 17.23 8.81
CA ARG A 565 -1.11 17.10 9.67
C ARG A 565 -0.97 17.90 10.96
N VAL A 566 0.17 17.79 11.67
CA VAL A 566 0.47 18.56 12.88
C VAL A 566 0.52 20.06 12.56
N ALA A 567 1.12 20.46 11.45
CA ALA A 567 1.17 21.86 11.03
C ALA A 567 -0.24 22.42 10.78
N MET A 568 -1.08 21.68 10.06
CA MET A 568 -2.48 22.06 9.80
C MET A 568 -3.29 22.17 11.12
N SER A 569 -3.21 21.18 12.01
CA SER A 569 -3.86 21.22 13.32
C SER A 569 -3.43 22.45 14.13
N THR A 570 -2.13 22.75 14.16
CA THR A 570 -1.59 23.93 14.85
C THR A 570 -2.16 25.23 14.30
N LEU A 571 -2.25 25.36 12.97
CA LEU A 571 -2.82 26.57 12.35
C LEU A 571 -4.30 26.74 12.70
N LEU A 572 -5.06 25.66 12.74
CA LEU A 572 -6.47 25.68 13.14
C LEU A 572 -6.62 26.10 14.61
N GLU A 573 -5.82 25.52 15.51
CA GLU A 573 -5.82 25.86 16.94
C GLU A 573 -5.44 27.32 17.19
N LEU A 574 -4.51 27.87 16.42
CA LEU A 574 -4.06 29.25 16.53
C LEU A 574 -4.96 30.26 15.79
N GLY A 575 -6.01 29.79 15.09
CA GLY A 575 -6.94 30.65 14.35
C GLY A 575 -6.38 31.21 13.03
N ASP A 576 -5.29 30.65 12.48
CA ASP A 576 -4.72 31.05 11.16
C ASP A 576 -5.42 30.27 10.06
N ILE A 577 -6.74 30.51 9.92
CA ILE A 577 -7.62 29.74 9.04
C ILE A 577 -7.23 29.89 7.57
N ASP A 578 -6.87 31.10 7.15
CA ASP A 578 -6.50 31.34 5.74
C ASP A 578 -5.27 30.51 5.34
N ARG A 579 -4.26 30.38 6.20
CA ARG A 579 -3.08 29.55 5.92
C ARG A 579 -3.40 28.05 5.95
N PHE A 580 -4.27 27.62 6.88
CA PHE A 580 -4.78 26.24 6.87
C PHE A 580 -5.44 25.89 5.53
N LEU A 581 -6.34 26.76 5.04
CA LEU A 581 -7.06 26.56 3.78
C LEU A 581 -6.14 26.64 2.55
N ASP A 582 -5.08 27.47 2.60
CA ASP A 582 -4.08 27.59 1.54
C ASP A 582 -3.27 26.29 1.40
N ILE A 583 -2.79 25.73 2.52
CA ILE A 583 -2.15 24.40 2.52
C ILE A 583 -3.10 23.34 1.96
N GLY A 584 -4.34 23.31 2.39
CA GLY A 584 -5.32 22.35 1.91
C GLY A 584 -5.62 22.48 0.41
N PHE A 585 -5.67 23.71 -0.10
CA PHE A 585 -5.80 23.95 -1.53
C PHE A 585 -4.58 23.44 -2.32
N ASP A 586 -3.37 23.69 -1.84
CA ASP A 586 -2.13 23.23 -2.46
C ASP A 586 -2.02 21.69 -2.44
N LEU A 587 -2.56 21.04 -1.42
CA LEU A 587 -2.59 19.58 -1.29
C LEU A 587 -3.69 18.89 -2.10
N THR A 588 -4.58 19.61 -2.78
CA THR A 588 -5.72 19.03 -3.52
C THR A 588 -5.29 17.91 -4.46
N TRP A 589 -4.24 18.12 -5.24
CA TRP A 589 -3.74 17.15 -6.22
C TRP A 589 -2.91 16.03 -5.57
N PHE A 590 -2.26 16.28 -4.45
CA PHE A 590 -1.66 15.25 -3.62
C PHE A 590 -2.72 14.28 -3.11
N TRP A 591 -3.79 14.78 -2.51
CA TRP A 591 -4.88 13.95 -2.02
C TRP A 591 -5.58 13.18 -3.16
N ALA A 592 -5.78 13.82 -4.31
CA ALA A 592 -6.38 13.17 -5.48
C ALA A 592 -5.54 12.00 -6.00
N GLN A 593 -4.21 12.19 -6.10
CA GLN A 593 -3.28 11.20 -6.66
C GLN A 593 -2.91 10.08 -5.67
N SER A 594 -2.92 10.37 -4.35
CA SER A 594 -2.51 9.46 -3.27
C SER A 594 -3.66 8.71 -2.61
N SER A 595 -4.87 8.76 -3.19
CA SER A 595 -6.08 8.13 -2.64
C SER A 595 -6.48 8.66 -1.24
N LEU A 596 -6.13 9.91 -0.93
CA LEU A 596 -6.45 10.61 0.31
C LEU A 596 -7.61 11.61 0.15
N GLN A 597 -8.46 11.43 -0.87
CA GLN A 597 -9.54 12.38 -1.23
C GLN A 597 -10.53 12.60 -0.08
N VAL A 598 -10.88 11.56 0.66
CA VAL A 598 -11.81 11.63 1.81
C VAL A 598 -11.23 12.49 2.91
N GLU A 599 -9.95 12.23 3.28
CA GLU A 599 -9.25 13.00 4.31
C GLU A 599 -9.17 14.48 3.95
N GLY A 600 -8.72 14.78 2.72
CA GLY A 600 -8.61 16.17 2.26
C GLY A 600 -9.95 16.90 2.23
N ARG A 601 -11.01 16.25 1.71
CA ARG A 601 -12.37 16.79 1.72
C ARG A 601 -12.83 17.08 3.16
N ASP A 602 -12.70 16.11 4.06
CA ASP A 602 -13.23 16.21 5.42
C ASP A 602 -12.49 17.26 6.24
N LEU A 603 -11.18 17.39 6.08
CA LEU A 603 -10.39 18.46 6.69
C LEU A 603 -10.84 19.84 6.23
N LEU A 604 -10.99 20.04 4.90
CA LEU A 604 -11.43 21.32 4.34
C LEU A 604 -12.87 21.66 4.76
N VAL A 605 -13.79 20.71 4.60
CA VAL A 605 -15.20 20.91 4.94
C VAL A 605 -15.38 21.12 6.44
N GLY A 606 -14.65 20.39 7.28
CA GLY A 606 -14.65 20.55 8.74
C GLY A 606 -14.21 21.96 9.16
N ALA A 607 -13.08 22.43 8.65
CA ALA A 607 -12.57 23.77 8.93
C ALA A 607 -13.52 24.88 8.43
N LEU A 608 -14.04 24.76 7.20
CA LEU A 608 -14.97 25.74 6.63
C LEU A 608 -16.31 25.80 7.38
N ARG A 609 -16.80 24.68 7.92
CA ARG A 609 -18.02 24.64 8.72
C ARG A 609 -17.86 25.23 10.12
N SER A 610 -16.70 25.02 10.74
CA SER A 610 -16.44 25.48 12.11
C SER A 610 -15.86 26.89 12.19
N HIS A 611 -15.08 27.33 11.18
CA HIS A 611 -14.34 28.59 11.18
C HIS A 611 -14.50 29.41 9.88
N GLY A 612 -15.46 29.05 9.02
CA GLY A 612 -15.61 29.71 7.72
C GLY A 612 -15.90 31.20 7.79
N ASP A 613 -16.51 31.68 8.90
CA ASP A 613 -16.75 33.11 9.16
C ASP A 613 -15.45 33.90 9.44
N GLU A 614 -14.38 33.22 9.81
CA GLU A 614 -13.06 33.79 10.09
C GLU A 614 -12.18 33.80 8.83
N ALA A 615 -12.50 32.96 7.84
CA ALA A 615 -11.76 32.84 6.59
C ALA A 615 -12.04 34.04 5.67
N SER A 616 -11.01 34.45 4.92
CA SER A 616 -11.24 35.40 3.83
C SER A 616 -12.11 34.76 2.75
N PRO A 617 -13.08 35.52 2.15
CA PRO A 617 -13.97 34.94 1.15
C PRO A 617 -13.26 34.29 -0.05
N ALA A 618 -12.10 34.80 -0.44
CA ALA A 618 -11.30 34.23 -1.51
C ALA A 618 -10.70 32.87 -1.15
N MET A 619 -10.18 32.73 0.07
CA MET A 619 -9.64 31.45 0.56
C MET A 619 -10.75 30.43 0.80
N ALA A 620 -11.88 30.85 1.36
CA ALA A 620 -13.03 29.98 1.49
C ALA A 620 -13.52 29.45 0.12
N ALA A 621 -13.55 30.32 -0.91
CA ALA A 621 -13.93 29.92 -2.27
C ALA A 621 -12.95 28.88 -2.87
N ARG A 622 -11.63 29.09 -2.69
CA ARG A 622 -10.59 28.12 -3.14
C ARG A 622 -10.72 26.77 -2.42
N ALA A 623 -10.93 26.80 -1.11
CA ALA A 623 -11.09 25.59 -0.33
C ALA A 623 -12.39 24.85 -0.67
N TRP A 624 -13.51 25.55 -0.92
CA TRP A 624 -14.73 24.91 -1.43
C TRP A 624 -14.56 24.33 -2.82
N LEU A 625 -13.75 24.97 -3.70
CA LEU A 625 -13.38 24.42 -4.99
C LEU A 625 -12.64 23.08 -4.83
N ALA A 626 -11.62 23.06 -3.97
CA ALA A 626 -10.86 21.85 -3.66
C ALA A 626 -11.76 20.74 -3.09
N ALA A 627 -12.60 21.07 -2.12
CA ALA A 627 -13.55 20.13 -1.51
C ALA A 627 -14.55 19.58 -2.54
N SER A 628 -15.06 20.42 -3.46
CA SER A 628 -15.96 19.98 -4.53
C SER A 628 -15.26 19.08 -5.55
N LEU A 629 -14.00 19.37 -5.93
CA LEU A 629 -13.21 18.49 -6.82
C LEU A 629 -12.97 17.13 -6.19
N LEU A 630 -12.50 17.09 -4.94
CA LEU A 630 -12.27 15.83 -4.21
C LEU A 630 -13.56 15.02 -4.06
N ALA A 631 -14.66 15.68 -3.72
CA ALA A 631 -15.97 15.05 -3.63
C ALA A 631 -16.47 14.53 -4.98
N THR A 632 -16.17 15.24 -6.10
CA THR A 632 -16.52 14.78 -7.45
C THR A 632 -15.76 13.50 -7.83
N PHE A 633 -14.47 13.40 -7.51
CA PHE A 633 -13.68 12.18 -7.73
C PHE A 633 -14.16 11.00 -6.89
N LEU A 634 -14.77 11.28 -5.74
CA LEU A 634 -15.39 10.27 -4.88
C LEU A 634 -16.84 9.92 -5.29
N THR A 635 -17.42 10.58 -6.27
CA THR A 635 -18.86 10.46 -6.62
C THR A 635 -19.76 10.85 -5.43
N ASP A 636 -19.31 11.76 -4.55
CA ASP A 636 -20.04 12.23 -3.37
C ASP A 636 -21.23 13.13 -3.77
N PRO A 637 -22.48 12.80 -3.39
CA PRO A 637 -23.66 13.63 -3.65
C PRO A 637 -23.53 15.08 -3.15
N ALA A 638 -22.68 15.35 -2.17
CA ALA A 638 -22.45 16.70 -1.63
C ALA A 638 -21.60 17.59 -2.55
N ALA A 639 -20.94 17.05 -3.57
CA ALA A 639 -20.02 17.79 -4.44
C ALA A 639 -20.63 19.04 -5.07
N VAL A 640 -21.87 18.95 -5.57
CA VAL A 640 -22.61 20.09 -6.13
C VAL A 640 -22.86 21.17 -5.07
N GLY A 641 -23.25 20.74 -3.86
CA GLY A 641 -23.48 21.67 -2.75
C GLY A 641 -22.22 22.42 -2.32
N TYR A 642 -21.06 21.77 -2.34
CA TYR A 642 -19.78 22.42 -2.05
C TYR A 642 -19.41 23.44 -3.12
N ALA A 643 -19.65 23.15 -4.39
CA ALA A 643 -19.48 24.12 -5.48
C ALA A 643 -20.41 25.34 -5.30
N ASP A 644 -21.67 25.14 -4.88
CA ASP A 644 -22.61 26.24 -4.63
C ASP A 644 -22.15 27.17 -3.48
N LEU A 645 -21.64 26.58 -2.36
CA LEU A 645 -21.05 27.36 -1.27
C LEU A 645 -19.80 28.12 -1.72
N GLY A 646 -18.97 27.49 -2.54
CA GLY A 646 -17.83 28.15 -3.16
C GLY A 646 -18.22 29.32 -4.06
N LEU A 647 -19.25 29.16 -4.87
CA LEU A 647 -19.79 30.24 -5.74
C LEU A 647 -20.28 31.44 -4.93
N GLU A 648 -20.91 31.21 -3.78
CA GLU A 648 -21.32 32.30 -2.88
C GLU A 648 -20.11 33.04 -2.33
N SER A 649 -19.10 32.30 -1.86
CA SER A 649 -17.84 32.87 -1.35
C SER A 649 -17.06 33.62 -2.46
N ALA A 650 -16.97 33.07 -3.68
CA ALA A 650 -16.28 33.70 -4.81
C ALA A 650 -16.97 35.02 -5.25
N ARG A 651 -18.31 35.05 -5.28
CA ARG A 651 -19.07 36.27 -5.55
C ARG A 651 -18.86 37.32 -4.45
N THR A 652 -18.79 36.90 -3.20
CA THR A 652 -18.50 37.79 -2.06
C THR A 652 -17.09 38.38 -2.15
N ALA A 653 -16.12 37.57 -2.60
CA ALA A 653 -14.76 38.01 -2.87
C ALA A 653 -14.64 38.92 -4.10
N GLY A 654 -15.64 38.94 -4.97
CA GLY A 654 -15.60 39.65 -6.26
C GLY A 654 -14.62 39.00 -7.27
N ASP A 655 -14.28 37.71 -7.11
CA ASP A 655 -13.33 37.01 -7.93
C ASP A 655 -14.04 36.25 -9.06
N ALA A 656 -14.07 36.84 -10.23
CA ALA A 656 -14.76 36.28 -11.40
C ALA A 656 -14.06 35.03 -11.96
N ALA A 657 -12.76 34.86 -11.76
CA ALA A 657 -12.04 33.64 -12.17
C ALA A 657 -12.46 32.45 -11.30
N LEU A 658 -12.52 32.64 -9.96
CA LEU A 658 -13.05 31.63 -9.05
C LEU A 658 -14.51 31.27 -9.35
N VAL A 659 -15.34 32.24 -9.73
CA VAL A 659 -16.72 31.98 -10.18
C VAL A 659 -16.71 31.08 -11.41
N GLY A 660 -15.83 31.32 -12.39
CA GLY A 660 -15.68 30.49 -13.58
C GLY A 660 -15.28 29.05 -13.25
N TRP A 661 -14.26 28.88 -12.41
CA TRP A 661 -13.77 27.55 -11.96
C TRP A 661 -14.84 26.78 -11.19
N LEU A 662 -15.51 27.40 -10.25
CA LEU A 662 -16.57 26.77 -9.47
C LEU A 662 -17.80 26.43 -10.30
N THR A 663 -18.14 27.25 -11.30
CA THR A 663 -19.22 26.96 -12.24
C THR A 663 -18.89 25.72 -13.09
N LEU A 664 -17.65 25.62 -13.56
CA LEU A 664 -17.14 24.48 -14.31
C LEU A 664 -17.13 23.20 -13.45
N THR A 665 -16.60 23.28 -12.21
CA THR A 665 -16.57 22.16 -11.27
C THR A 665 -17.97 21.72 -10.88
N ARG A 666 -18.91 22.65 -10.65
CA ARG A 666 -20.32 22.34 -10.42
C ARG A 666 -20.92 21.54 -11.57
N GLY A 667 -20.64 21.94 -12.81
CA GLY A 667 -21.08 21.21 -14.01
C GLY A 667 -20.51 19.80 -14.06
N MET A 668 -19.22 19.62 -13.74
CA MET A 668 -18.56 18.31 -13.68
C MET A 668 -19.18 17.41 -12.59
N ALA A 669 -19.39 17.95 -11.39
CA ALA A 669 -20.03 17.24 -10.29
C ALA A 669 -21.46 16.79 -10.65
N TYR A 670 -22.24 17.68 -11.26
CA TYR A 670 -23.60 17.37 -11.70
C TYR A 670 -23.63 16.31 -12.81
N ALA A 671 -22.70 16.38 -13.77
CA ALA A 671 -22.56 15.37 -14.84
C ALA A 671 -22.29 13.98 -14.27
N ASN A 672 -21.44 13.91 -13.24
CA ASN A 672 -21.07 12.65 -12.58
C ASN A 672 -22.24 12.03 -11.81
N LEU A 673 -23.04 12.84 -11.13
CA LEU A 673 -24.08 12.39 -10.20
C LEU A 673 -25.47 12.22 -10.82
N VAL A 674 -25.85 13.11 -11.75
CA VAL A 674 -27.24 13.24 -12.23
C VAL A 674 -27.34 12.94 -13.73
N GLY A 675 -26.39 13.43 -14.51
CA GLY A 675 -26.35 13.22 -15.96
C GLY A 675 -25.81 14.43 -16.74
N HIS A 676 -25.38 14.16 -17.96
CA HIS A 676 -24.63 15.10 -18.77
C HIS A 676 -25.49 16.22 -19.44
N GLN A 677 -26.80 16.01 -19.57
CA GLN A 677 -27.63 16.86 -20.39
C GLN A 677 -27.81 18.28 -19.84
N ASP A 678 -27.97 18.41 -18.50
CA ASP A 678 -28.14 19.72 -17.84
C ASP A 678 -26.77 20.33 -17.44
N ALA A 679 -25.75 19.50 -17.27
CA ALA A 679 -24.41 19.91 -16.88
C ALA A 679 -23.68 20.72 -17.98
N ALA A 680 -23.90 20.40 -19.24
CA ALA A 680 -23.21 20.99 -20.39
C ALA A 680 -23.35 22.52 -20.44
N GLY A 681 -24.51 23.06 -20.03
CA GLY A 681 -24.76 24.50 -19.97
C GLY A 681 -23.86 25.23 -18.98
N TRP A 682 -23.73 24.70 -17.78
CA TRP A 682 -22.85 25.25 -16.72
C TRP A 682 -21.39 25.14 -17.09
N MET A 683 -20.99 24.02 -17.69
CA MET A 683 -19.61 23.83 -18.11
C MET A 683 -19.20 24.82 -19.20
N GLU A 684 -20.07 25.09 -20.18
CA GLU A 684 -19.81 26.08 -21.20
C GLU A 684 -19.83 27.52 -20.63
N GLU A 685 -20.73 27.84 -19.68
CA GLU A 685 -20.75 29.14 -18.96
C GLU A 685 -19.43 29.33 -18.17
N GLY A 686 -18.97 28.33 -17.43
CA GLY A 686 -17.69 28.38 -16.70
C GLY A 686 -16.50 28.58 -17.62
N ARG A 687 -16.45 27.83 -18.73
CA ARG A 687 -15.41 27.96 -19.75
C ARG A 687 -15.41 29.35 -20.38
N GLN A 688 -16.58 29.93 -20.74
CA GLN A 688 -16.70 31.28 -21.30
C GLN A 688 -16.23 32.34 -20.30
N THR A 689 -16.60 32.19 -19.03
CA THR A 689 -16.16 33.08 -17.97
C THR A 689 -14.63 33.06 -17.85
N LEU A 690 -14.02 31.90 -17.88
CA LEU A 690 -12.55 31.75 -17.78
C LEU A 690 -11.85 32.25 -19.06
N ALA A 691 -12.45 32.16 -20.23
CA ALA A 691 -11.87 32.62 -21.49
C ALA A 691 -11.76 34.18 -21.58
N GLU A 692 -12.46 34.92 -20.75
CA GLU A 692 -12.32 36.39 -20.64
C GLU A 692 -10.99 36.80 -19.96
N PHE A 693 -10.37 35.88 -19.24
CA PHE A 693 -9.06 36.08 -18.62
C PHE A 693 -7.97 35.54 -19.54
N ARG A 694 -6.97 36.38 -19.88
CA ARG A 694 -5.83 35.98 -20.74
C ARG A 694 -4.98 34.84 -20.16
N ASN A 695 -5.00 34.68 -18.84
CA ASN A 695 -4.41 33.60 -18.08
C ASN A 695 -5.33 33.31 -16.90
N PRO A 696 -5.99 32.14 -16.82
CA PRO A 696 -6.70 31.76 -15.61
C PRO A 696 -5.69 31.71 -14.46
N PRO A 697 -5.84 32.52 -13.39
CA PRO A 697 -4.78 32.65 -12.38
C PRO A 697 -4.87 31.62 -11.28
N MET A 698 -5.31 30.37 -11.56
CA MET A 698 -5.53 29.41 -10.49
C MET A 698 -4.25 28.66 -10.11
N TRP A 699 -3.58 28.02 -11.09
CA TRP A 699 -2.38 27.22 -10.90
C TRP A 699 -1.28 27.61 -11.89
N ASP A 700 -1.29 27.04 -13.09
CA ASP A 700 -0.37 27.31 -14.18
C ASP A 700 -1.16 27.47 -15.49
N PRO A 701 -0.93 28.51 -16.31
CA PRO A 701 -1.76 28.78 -17.49
C PRO A 701 -1.83 27.64 -18.51
N GLU A 702 -0.74 26.93 -18.73
CA GLU A 702 -0.72 25.81 -19.67
C GLU A 702 -1.43 24.59 -19.08
N TRP A 703 -1.23 24.33 -17.80
CA TRP A 703 -1.91 23.28 -17.08
C TRP A 703 -3.41 23.56 -16.88
N ASP A 704 -3.77 24.82 -16.58
CA ASP A 704 -5.16 25.24 -16.41
C ASP A 704 -5.99 24.99 -17.68
N HIS A 705 -5.41 25.17 -18.87
CA HIS A 705 -6.07 24.81 -20.12
C HIS A 705 -6.31 23.29 -20.25
N SER A 706 -5.38 22.48 -19.82
CA SER A 706 -5.50 21.04 -19.86
C SER A 706 -6.64 20.53 -18.95
N ILE A 707 -6.72 21.02 -17.71
CA ILE A 707 -7.75 20.61 -16.76
C ILE A 707 -9.15 21.09 -17.20
N ILE A 708 -9.27 22.27 -17.81
CA ILE A 708 -10.54 22.76 -18.37
C ILE A 708 -11.03 21.81 -19.47
N GLU A 709 -10.15 21.43 -20.41
CA GLU A 709 -10.52 20.48 -21.47
C GLU A 709 -10.86 19.09 -20.90
N PHE A 710 -10.13 18.64 -19.88
CA PHE A 710 -10.47 17.41 -19.16
C PHE A 710 -11.87 17.48 -18.53
N MET A 711 -12.20 18.57 -17.84
CA MET A 711 -13.53 18.74 -17.23
C MET A 711 -14.63 18.72 -18.29
N LEU A 712 -14.43 19.38 -19.43
CA LEU A 712 -15.38 19.38 -20.56
C LEU A 712 -15.53 17.99 -21.18
N ALA A 713 -14.43 17.25 -21.32
CA ALA A 713 -14.42 15.86 -21.79
C ALA A 713 -15.18 14.95 -20.83
N PHE A 714 -14.90 15.05 -19.54
CA PHE A 714 -15.55 14.27 -18.48
C PHE A 714 -17.06 14.53 -18.45
N GLY A 715 -17.48 15.78 -18.51
CA GLY A 715 -18.88 16.17 -18.57
C GLY A 715 -19.55 15.94 -19.89
N GLN A 716 -18.86 15.37 -20.90
CA GLN A 716 -19.37 15.16 -22.25
C GLN A 716 -19.99 16.42 -22.86
N ALA A 717 -19.36 17.57 -22.66
CA ALA A 717 -19.86 18.87 -23.11
C ALA A 717 -19.90 18.98 -24.65
N GLY A 718 -20.96 19.53 -25.21
CA GLY A 718 -21.10 19.80 -26.64
C GLY A 718 -21.53 18.59 -27.50
N PRO A 719 -21.55 18.75 -28.85
CA PRO A 719 -21.88 17.67 -29.76
C PRO A 719 -20.78 16.59 -29.80
N PRO A 720 -21.07 15.36 -30.29
CA PRO A 720 -20.14 14.22 -30.22
C PRO A 720 -18.73 14.49 -30.78
N GLU A 721 -18.66 15.24 -31.88
CA GLU A 721 -17.38 15.59 -32.53
C GLU A 721 -16.50 16.46 -31.60
N ARG A 722 -17.11 17.45 -30.94
CA ARG A 722 -16.43 18.33 -30.00
C ARG A 722 -16.00 17.61 -28.71
N ARG A 723 -16.77 16.63 -28.27
CA ARG A 723 -16.40 15.83 -27.08
C ARG A 723 -15.07 15.12 -27.32
N ARG A 724 -14.87 14.55 -28.50
CA ARG A 724 -13.60 13.92 -28.86
C ARG A 724 -12.44 14.93 -28.91
N GLU A 725 -12.68 16.11 -29.49
CA GLU A 725 -11.69 17.19 -29.51
C GLU A 725 -11.25 17.57 -28.08
N HIS A 726 -12.18 17.68 -27.12
CA HIS A 726 -11.87 17.96 -25.74
C HIS A 726 -10.97 16.85 -25.11
N VAL A 727 -11.25 15.57 -25.41
CA VAL A 727 -10.40 14.45 -24.92
C VAL A 727 -8.99 14.55 -25.51
N GLU A 728 -8.88 14.73 -26.83
CA GLU A 728 -7.60 14.82 -27.55
C GLU A 728 -6.79 16.04 -27.09
N ASP A 729 -7.45 17.18 -26.92
CA ASP A 729 -6.84 18.41 -26.41
C ASP A 729 -6.37 18.26 -24.96
N ALA A 730 -7.17 17.67 -24.08
CA ALA A 730 -6.79 17.41 -22.69
C ALA A 730 -5.57 16.51 -22.60
N ILE A 731 -5.55 15.40 -23.34
CA ILE A 731 -4.41 14.46 -23.40
C ILE A 731 -3.15 15.18 -23.91
N SER A 732 -3.25 15.86 -25.06
CA SER A 732 -2.12 16.51 -25.69
C SER A 732 -1.50 17.58 -24.78
N LYS A 733 -2.32 18.42 -24.17
CA LYS A 733 -1.88 19.50 -23.28
C LYS A 733 -1.31 18.97 -21.97
N ALA A 734 -1.93 17.95 -21.35
CA ALA A 734 -1.42 17.33 -20.15
C ALA A 734 -0.04 16.69 -20.38
N LEU A 735 0.14 15.96 -21.49
CA LEU A 735 1.44 15.38 -21.85
C LEU A 735 2.48 16.45 -22.17
N ALA A 736 2.09 17.58 -22.76
CA ALA A 736 3.01 18.68 -23.07
C ALA A 736 3.58 19.35 -21.82
N VAL A 737 2.81 19.45 -20.73
CA VAL A 737 3.28 19.95 -19.43
C VAL A 737 3.89 18.86 -18.55
N GLY A 738 3.85 17.60 -18.97
CA GLY A 738 4.39 16.45 -18.26
C GLY A 738 3.46 15.91 -17.16
N ASP A 739 2.17 16.30 -17.15
CA ASP A 739 1.20 15.77 -16.18
C ASP A 739 0.64 14.42 -16.67
N GLY A 740 1.31 13.34 -16.25
CA GLY A 740 0.89 11.97 -16.57
C GLY A 740 -0.45 11.61 -15.96
N TYR A 741 -0.72 12.03 -14.72
CA TYR A 741 -1.97 11.70 -14.04
C TYR A 741 -3.19 12.33 -14.76
N LEU A 742 -3.13 13.61 -15.08
CA LEU A 742 -4.21 14.29 -15.81
C LEU A 742 -4.37 13.73 -17.22
N ALA A 743 -3.27 13.41 -17.92
CA ALA A 743 -3.32 12.76 -19.23
C ALA A 743 -4.04 11.41 -19.16
N ALA A 744 -3.69 10.58 -18.18
CA ALA A 744 -4.33 9.28 -17.99
C ALA A 744 -5.81 9.40 -17.62
N ALA A 745 -6.16 10.36 -16.76
CA ALA A 745 -7.56 10.67 -16.43
C ALA A 745 -8.35 11.11 -17.66
N ALA A 746 -7.77 11.95 -18.52
CA ALA A 746 -8.39 12.37 -19.79
C ALA A 746 -8.56 11.18 -20.75
N MET A 747 -7.57 10.27 -20.84
CA MET A 747 -7.65 9.05 -21.64
C MET A 747 -8.83 8.16 -21.21
N MET A 748 -9.08 8.04 -19.89
CA MET A 748 -10.23 7.28 -19.39
C MET A 748 -11.58 7.84 -19.85
N THR A 749 -11.71 9.16 -20.03
CA THR A 749 -12.95 9.77 -20.51
C THR A 749 -13.30 9.35 -21.94
N SER A 750 -12.32 8.85 -22.72
CA SER A 750 -12.53 8.30 -24.06
C SER A 750 -13.52 7.12 -24.08
N ALA A 751 -13.69 6.41 -22.96
CA ALA A 751 -14.65 5.31 -22.83
C ALA A 751 -16.09 5.73 -23.17
N GLY A 752 -16.46 7.00 -23.00
CA GLY A 752 -17.74 7.55 -23.42
C GLY A 752 -17.99 7.57 -24.93
N HIS A 753 -16.98 7.22 -25.75
CA HIS A 753 -17.06 7.18 -27.22
C HIS A 753 -17.18 5.77 -27.81
N ILE A 754 -17.38 4.76 -26.97
CA ILE A 754 -17.57 3.35 -27.40
C ILE A 754 -18.75 3.23 -28.36
N GLY A 755 -18.61 2.43 -29.42
CA GLY A 755 -19.67 2.21 -30.40
C GLY A 755 -19.87 3.38 -31.39
N SER A 756 -19.05 4.44 -31.32
CA SER A 756 -19.11 5.57 -32.26
C SER A 756 -18.25 5.41 -33.52
N GLY A 757 -17.64 4.21 -33.69
CA GLY A 757 -16.70 3.90 -34.80
C GLY A 757 -15.25 4.28 -34.48
N HIS A 758 -14.93 4.55 -33.22
CA HIS A 758 -13.59 4.94 -32.74
C HIS A 758 -13.03 3.95 -31.69
N ASP A 759 -13.49 2.72 -31.70
CA ASP A 759 -13.23 1.74 -30.63
C ASP A 759 -11.74 1.40 -30.47
N GLU A 760 -10.97 1.33 -31.55
CA GLU A 760 -9.50 1.14 -31.47
C GLU A 760 -8.79 2.30 -30.77
N TRP A 761 -9.23 3.55 -31.03
CA TRP A 761 -8.69 4.74 -30.38
C TRP A 761 -9.04 4.75 -28.88
N VAL A 762 -10.24 4.34 -28.50
CA VAL A 762 -10.64 4.20 -27.09
C VAL A 762 -9.76 3.20 -26.37
N LEU A 763 -9.60 2.00 -26.96
CA LEU A 763 -8.76 0.94 -26.34
C LEU A 763 -7.30 1.35 -26.25
N ALA A 764 -6.76 2.05 -27.25
CA ALA A 764 -5.38 2.54 -27.19
C ALA A 764 -5.18 3.54 -26.05
N ASN A 765 -6.11 4.49 -25.87
CA ASN A 765 -6.08 5.44 -24.76
C ASN A 765 -6.15 4.74 -23.40
N LEU A 766 -7.05 3.77 -23.24
CA LEU A 766 -7.21 3.06 -21.96
C LEU A 766 -5.97 2.25 -21.61
N ARG A 767 -5.33 1.58 -22.58
CA ARG A 767 -4.05 0.88 -22.33
C ARG A 767 -2.94 1.85 -21.92
N GLN A 768 -2.82 2.97 -22.60
CA GLN A 768 -1.82 3.98 -22.24
C GLN A 768 -2.10 4.59 -20.85
N SER A 769 -3.38 4.76 -20.48
CA SER A 769 -3.76 5.20 -19.13
C SER A 769 -3.30 4.21 -18.07
N ILE A 770 -3.48 2.90 -18.28
CA ILE A 770 -3.02 1.84 -17.38
C ILE A 770 -1.49 1.93 -17.20
N GLU A 771 -0.73 2.05 -18.29
CA GLU A 771 0.74 2.16 -18.24
C GLU A 771 1.18 3.38 -17.41
N ILE A 772 0.60 4.55 -17.67
CA ILE A 772 0.96 5.79 -16.96
C ILE A 772 0.61 5.70 -15.47
N LEU A 773 -0.58 5.22 -15.11
CA LEU A 773 -1.03 5.15 -13.73
C LEU A 773 -0.29 4.09 -12.91
N SER A 774 0.09 2.99 -13.56
CA SER A 774 0.99 1.99 -12.97
C SER A 774 2.36 2.60 -12.67
N ASP A 775 2.95 3.31 -13.62
CA ASP A 775 4.23 3.99 -13.45
C ASP A 775 4.21 5.06 -12.34
N LEU A 776 3.11 5.79 -12.21
CA LEU A 776 2.92 6.79 -11.16
C LEU A 776 2.67 6.17 -9.79
N GLY A 777 2.29 4.88 -9.73
CA GLY A 777 1.88 4.20 -8.50
C GLY A 777 0.51 4.68 -7.99
N SER A 778 -0.33 5.26 -8.85
CA SER A 778 -1.67 5.72 -8.49
C SER A 778 -2.66 4.55 -8.50
N ARG A 779 -2.81 3.89 -7.36
CA ARG A 779 -3.67 2.70 -7.25
C ARG A 779 -5.14 2.98 -7.59
N HIS A 780 -5.71 4.07 -7.08
CA HIS A 780 -7.09 4.44 -7.39
C HIS A 780 -7.30 4.67 -8.89
N GLY A 781 -6.43 5.48 -9.52
CA GLY A 781 -6.47 5.73 -10.95
C GLY A 781 -6.32 4.44 -11.77
N LEU A 782 -5.37 3.58 -11.39
CA LEU A 782 -5.12 2.29 -12.05
C LEU A 782 -6.34 1.38 -12.01
N GLY A 783 -7.00 1.26 -10.85
CA GLY A 783 -8.22 0.48 -10.70
C GLY A 783 -9.34 0.95 -11.64
N HIS A 784 -9.52 2.26 -11.79
CA HIS A 784 -10.48 2.82 -12.74
C HIS A 784 -10.09 2.56 -14.20
N ALA A 785 -8.82 2.73 -14.56
CA ALA A 785 -8.35 2.50 -15.95
C ALA A 785 -8.54 1.03 -16.35
N LEU A 786 -8.22 0.09 -15.48
CA LEU A 786 -8.47 -1.35 -15.68
C LEU A 786 -9.96 -1.65 -15.79
N TYR A 787 -10.80 -1.05 -14.93
CA TYR A 787 -12.25 -1.20 -15.03
C TYR A 787 -12.78 -0.73 -16.38
N TYR A 788 -12.41 0.47 -16.84
CA TYR A 788 -12.86 0.98 -18.13
C TYR A 788 -12.33 0.14 -19.30
N HIS A 789 -11.07 -0.29 -19.27
CA HIS A 789 -10.49 -1.14 -20.32
C HIS A 789 -11.20 -2.49 -20.39
N GLY A 790 -11.37 -3.16 -19.25
CA GLY A 790 -12.08 -4.44 -19.17
C GLY A 790 -13.54 -4.31 -19.59
N ALA A 791 -14.25 -3.26 -19.14
CA ALA A 791 -15.63 -3.00 -19.49
C ALA A 791 -15.82 -2.76 -21.00
N VAL A 792 -14.97 -1.92 -21.61
CA VAL A 792 -15.00 -1.62 -23.06
C VAL A 792 -14.68 -2.87 -23.88
N THR A 793 -13.66 -3.63 -23.49
CA THR A 793 -13.27 -4.90 -24.14
C THR A 793 -14.41 -5.91 -24.12
N GLN A 794 -15.09 -6.05 -22.96
CA GLN A 794 -16.27 -6.91 -22.80
C GLN A 794 -17.44 -6.44 -23.69
N ASP A 795 -17.76 -5.14 -23.68
CA ASP A 795 -18.90 -4.57 -24.43
C ASP A 795 -18.69 -4.69 -25.95
N LEU A 796 -17.45 -4.71 -26.43
CA LEU A 796 -17.06 -4.92 -27.83
C LEU A 796 -16.93 -6.39 -28.22
N GLY A 797 -16.93 -7.33 -27.26
CA GLY A 797 -16.74 -8.74 -27.53
C GLY A 797 -15.32 -9.09 -28.03
N LEU A 798 -14.31 -8.33 -27.62
CA LEU A 798 -12.91 -8.44 -28.08
C LEU A 798 -12.05 -9.26 -27.11
N GLY A 799 -12.31 -10.56 -26.95
CA GLY A 799 -11.46 -11.44 -26.13
C GLY A 799 -11.72 -11.39 -24.63
N SER A 800 -10.80 -11.98 -23.81
CA SER A 800 -10.95 -12.01 -22.36
C SER A 800 -10.63 -10.65 -21.74
N SER A 801 -11.61 -10.11 -21.02
CA SER A 801 -11.48 -8.88 -20.20
C SER A 801 -11.50 -9.18 -18.72
N THR A 802 -11.47 -10.45 -18.36
CA THR A 802 -11.76 -10.94 -17.01
C THR A 802 -10.68 -10.55 -16.04
N ASP A 803 -9.41 -10.66 -16.44
CA ASP A 803 -8.27 -10.36 -15.58
C ASP A 803 -8.23 -8.87 -15.20
N ASP A 804 -8.44 -7.97 -16.17
CA ASP A 804 -8.51 -6.54 -15.90
C ASP A 804 -9.65 -6.19 -14.94
N LEU A 805 -10.82 -6.82 -15.12
CA LEU A 805 -11.99 -6.56 -14.29
C LEU A 805 -11.84 -7.12 -12.88
N ALA A 806 -11.26 -8.31 -12.73
CA ALA A 806 -10.98 -8.90 -11.44
C ALA A 806 -9.93 -8.08 -10.67
N GLU A 807 -8.86 -7.70 -11.35
CA GLU A 807 -7.82 -6.84 -10.81
C GLU A 807 -8.34 -5.47 -10.41
N ALA A 808 -9.13 -4.84 -11.27
CA ALA A 808 -9.79 -3.58 -10.93
C ALA A 808 -10.66 -3.70 -9.69
N ALA A 809 -11.41 -4.80 -9.55
CA ALA A 809 -12.25 -5.04 -8.39
C ALA A 809 -11.42 -5.15 -7.10
N GLU A 810 -10.26 -5.80 -7.15
CA GLU A 810 -9.36 -5.93 -6.01
C GLU A 810 -8.71 -4.59 -5.65
N ILE A 811 -8.10 -3.90 -6.62
CA ILE A 811 -7.46 -2.60 -6.41
C ILE A 811 -8.45 -1.57 -5.87
N LEU A 812 -9.64 -1.47 -6.48
CA LEU A 812 -10.66 -0.50 -6.05
C LEU A 812 -11.19 -0.82 -4.64
N ALA A 813 -11.26 -2.11 -4.26
CA ALA A 813 -11.57 -2.50 -2.89
C ALA A 813 -10.49 -2.07 -1.90
N GLU A 814 -9.22 -2.24 -2.25
CA GLU A 814 -8.08 -1.84 -1.40
C GLU A 814 -8.06 -0.33 -1.15
N VAL A 815 -8.37 0.48 -2.17
CA VAL A 815 -8.42 1.94 -2.02
C VAL A 815 -9.78 2.47 -1.52
N GLY A 816 -10.71 1.57 -1.18
CA GLY A 816 -12.00 1.92 -0.59
C GLY A 816 -13.08 2.38 -1.57
N ASP A 817 -12.83 2.34 -2.89
CA ASP A 817 -13.87 2.60 -3.91
C ASP A 817 -14.69 1.33 -4.15
N LEU A 818 -15.50 1.01 -3.16
CA LEU A 818 -16.29 -0.22 -3.15
C LEU A 818 -17.44 -0.23 -4.18
N PRO A 819 -18.10 0.89 -4.52
CA PRO A 819 -19.08 0.90 -5.60
C PRO A 819 -18.48 0.52 -6.96
N CYS A 820 -17.29 1.04 -7.29
CA CYS A 820 -16.60 0.69 -8.53
C CYS A 820 -15.99 -0.72 -8.47
N SER A 821 -15.47 -1.13 -7.30
CA SER A 821 -15.05 -2.52 -7.04
C SER A 821 -16.19 -3.52 -7.29
N ALA A 822 -17.38 -3.23 -6.75
CA ALA A 822 -18.55 -4.09 -6.94
C ALA A 822 -18.99 -4.17 -8.41
N ARG A 823 -18.98 -3.04 -9.13
CA ARG A 823 -19.29 -3.01 -10.57
C ARG A 823 -18.28 -3.82 -11.38
N SER A 824 -17.00 -3.71 -11.05
CA SER A 824 -15.93 -4.44 -11.70
C SER A 824 -16.04 -5.94 -11.45
N GLY A 825 -16.20 -6.36 -10.20
CA GLY A 825 -16.39 -7.75 -9.82
C GLY A 825 -17.64 -8.38 -10.46
N ALA A 826 -18.75 -7.65 -10.53
CA ALA A 826 -19.95 -8.14 -11.21
C ALA A 826 -19.73 -8.38 -12.71
N ARG A 827 -18.92 -7.54 -13.39
CA ARG A 827 -18.54 -7.77 -14.79
C ARG A 827 -17.54 -8.93 -14.93
N ALA A 828 -16.57 -9.07 -14.02
CA ALA A 828 -15.63 -10.19 -13.99
C ALA A 828 -16.35 -11.53 -13.83
N ILE A 829 -17.31 -11.62 -12.90
CA ILE A 829 -18.13 -12.81 -12.69
C ILE A 829 -18.89 -13.17 -13.99
N ARG A 830 -19.46 -12.18 -14.67
CA ARG A 830 -20.14 -12.41 -15.96
C ARG A 830 -19.19 -12.95 -17.02
N SER A 831 -17.98 -12.39 -17.16
CA SER A 831 -16.95 -12.91 -18.09
C SER A 831 -16.58 -14.35 -17.77
N HIS A 832 -16.35 -14.68 -16.50
CA HIS A 832 -16.07 -16.05 -16.08
C HIS A 832 -17.19 -17.02 -16.48
N ILE A 833 -18.45 -16.62 -16.30
CA ILE A 833 -19.62 -17.44 -16.69
C ILE A 833 -19.67 -17.63 -18.20
N ASP A 834 -19.48 -16.55 -18.98
CA ASP A 834 -19.53 -16.58 -20.44
C ASP A 834 -18.40 -17.46 -21.04
N GLU A 835 -17.27 -17.55 -20.36
CA GLU A 835 -16.12 -18.38 -20.71
C GLU A 835 -16.20 -19.81 -20.15
N GLY A 836 -17.24 -20.15 -19.39
CA GLY A 836 -17.43 -21.47 -18.78
C GLY A 836 -16.54 -21.75 -17.57
N ARG A 837 -15.87 -20.72 -17.02
CA ARG A 837 -14.98 -20.81 -15.84
C ARG A 837 -15.77 -20.67 -14.54
N PHE A 838 -16.65 -21.61 -14.25
CA PHE A 838 -17.63 -21.52 -13.14
C PHE A 838 -16.97 -21.48 -11.76
N GLU A 839 -15.88 -22.22 -11.53
CA GLU A 839 -15.18 -22.20 -10.25
C GLU A 839 -14.54 -20.82 -9.97
N ALA A 840 -13.95 -20.20 -10.99
CA ALA A 840 -13.43 -18.84 -10.88
C ALA A 840 -14.56 -17.82 -10.64
N ALA A 841 -15.71 -17.99 -11.31
CA ALA A 841 -16.91 -17.18 -11.06
C ALA A 841 -17.40 -17.30 -9.61
N LYS A 842 -17.34 -18.50 -9.00
CA LYS A 842 -17.70 -18.72 -7.58
C LYS A 842 -16.76 -17.99 -6.63
N VAL A 843 -15.46 -18.12 -6.87
CA VAL A 843 -14.44 -17.44 -6.05
C VAL A 843 -14.65 -15.93 -6.07
N GLU A 844 -14.81 -15.35 -7.26
CA GLU A 844 -15.04 -13.90 -7.40
C GLU A 844 -16.39 -13.47 -6.83
N LEU A 845 -17.45 -14.25 -7.03
CA LEU A 845 -18.77 -13.99 -6.47
C LEU A 845 -18.74 -13.99 -4.93
N THR A 846 -18.05 -14.96 -4.34
CA THR A 846 -17.90 -15.05 -2.89
C THR A 846 -17.07 -13.88 -2.36
N SER A 847 -16.00 -13.52 -3.05
CA SER A 847 -15.17 -12.36 -2.70
C SER A 847 -15.96 -11.06 -2.77
N ALA A 848 -16.67 -10.83 -3.88
CA ALA A 848 -17.54 -9.67 -4.06
C ALA A 848 -18.67 -9.60 -3.01
N ALA A 849 -19.28 -10.73 -2.70
CA ALA A 849 -20.36 -10.80 -1.71
C ALA A 849 -19.84 -10.45 -0.31
N HIS A 850 -18.66 -10.89 0.10
CA HIS A 850 -18.05 -10.50 1.37
C HIS A 850 -17.68 -9.02 1.42
N ARG A 851 -17.08 -8.48 0.36
CA ARG A 851 -16.77 -7.05 0.24
C ARG A 851 -18.02 -6.18 0.45
N LEU A 852 -19.18 -6.63 -0.03
CA LEU A 852 -20.45 -5.88 0.03
C LEU A 852 -21.32 -6.18 1.26
N LEU A 853 -20.89 -7.06 2.17
CA LEU A 853 -21.67 -7.49 3.35
C LEU A 853 -22.06 -6.32 4.27
N LEU A 854 -21.30 -5.25 4.23
CA LEU A 854 -21.37 -4.09 5.11
C LEU A 854 -22.07 -2.88 4.46
N PHE A 855 -22.52 -3.03 3.19
CA PHE A 855 -23.16 -1.96 2.44
C PHE A 855 -24.68 -1.90 2.61
N ASP A 856 -25.26 -0.79 2.15
CA ASP A 856 -26.69 -0.62 2.02
C ASP A 856 -27.31 -1.61 1.03
N ARG A 857 -28.59 -1.88 1.20
CA ARG A 857 -29.34 -2.89 0.43
C ARG A 857 -29.26 -2.68 -1.08
N GLU A 858 -29.12 -1.45 -1.57
CA GLU A 858 -29.07 -1.16 -3.00
C GLU A 858 -27.78 -1.67 -3.66
N VAL A 859 -26.64 -1.54 -2.99
CA VAL A 859 -25.35 -2.04 -3.48
C VAL A 859 -25.27 -3.55 -3.38
N GLN A 860 -25.78 -4.13 -2.28
CA GLN A 860 -25.85 -5.59 -2.08
C GLN A 860 -26.75 -6.28 -3.11
N ALA A 861 -27.77 -5.59 -3.63
CA ALA A 861 -28.79 -6.17 -4.49
C ALA A 861 -28.26 -6.70 -5.85
N GLY A 862 -27.08 -6.29 -6.29
CA GLY A 862 -26.43 -6.80 -7.51
C GLY A 862 -25.90 -8.24 -7.39
N ILE A 863 -25.50 -8.67 -6.21
CA ILE A 863 -24.92 -10.00 -5.96
C ILE A 863 -25.89 -11.16 -6.25
N PRO A 864 -27.15 -11.12 -5.81
CA PRO A 864 -28.11 -12.19 -6.14
C PRO A 864 -28.30 -12.39 -7.64
N ALA A 865 -28.20 -11.33 -8.45
CA ALA A 865 -28.32 -11.44 -9.90
C ALA A 865 -27.13 -12.18 -10.54
N GLN A 866 -25.90 -11.97 -10.04
CA GLN A 866 -24.73 -12.72 -10.50
C GLN A 866 -24.81 -14.19 -10.03
N ALA A 867 -25.24 -14.43 -8.79
CA ALA A 867 -25.46 -15.77 -8.26
C ALA A 867 -26.53 -16.53 -9.07
N LEU A 868 -27.61 -15.84 -9.48
CA LEU A 868 -28.64 -16.38 -10.35
C LEU A 868 -28.06 -16.79 -11.72
N ARG A 869 -27.27 -15.92 -12.35
CA ARG A 869 -26.63 -16.22 -13.64
C ARG A 869 -25.72 -17.44 -13.56
N LEU A 870 -24.93 -17.53 -12.50
CA LEU A 870 -24.04 -18.66 -12.27
C LEU A 870 -24.81 -19.96 -12.05
N ALA A 871 -25.82 -19.95 -11.19
CA ALA A 871 -26.66 -21.13 -10.90
C ALA A 871 -27.37 -21.65 -12.17
N LEU A 872 -27.87 -20.75 -13.04
CA LEU A 872 -28.44 -21.14 -14.33
C LEU A 872 -27.38 -21.74 -15.27
N ALA A 873 -26.20 -21.16 -15.34
CA ALA A 873 -25.11 -21.65 -16.18
C ALA A 873 -24.62 -23.03 -15.74
N GLU A 874 -24.63 -23.33 -14.43
CA GLU A 874 -24.32 -24.64 -13.87
C GLU A 874 -25.47 -25.65 -13.96
N GLY A 875 -26.69 -25.20 -14.30
CA GLY A 875 -27.88 -26.03 -14.34
C GLY A 875 -28.51 -26.30 -12.96
N ASP A 876 -28.08 -25.58 -11.91
CA ASP A 876 -28.69 -25.69 -10.57
C ASP A 876 -29.95 -24.83 -10.50
N LEU A 877 -31.06 -25.39 -10.99
CA LEU A 877 -32.33 -24.70 -11.02
C LEU A 877 -32.92 -24.44 -9.63
N SER A 878 -32.53 -25.21 -8.60
CA SER A 878 -32.99 -25.01 -7.23
C SER A 878 -32.33 -23.77 -6.59
N ALA A 879 -31.02 -23.61 -6.77
CA ALA A 879 -30.32 -22.39 -6.38
C ALA A 879 -30.80 -21.18 -7.20
N ALA A 880 -30.96 -21.35 -8.52
CA ALA A 880 -31.49 -20.32 -9.40
C ALA A 880 -32.89 -19.81 -8.97
N ALA A 881 -33.78 -20.67 -8.57
CA ALA A 881 -35.13 -20.27 -8.09
C ALA A 881 -35.06 -19.43 -6.80
N ARG A 882 -34.15 -19.77 -5.85
CA ARG A 882 -33.94 -18.95 -4.65
C ARG A 882 -33.36 -17.57 -5.01
N PHE A 883 -32.34 -17.52 -5.83
CA PHE A 883 -31.72 -16.23 -6.22
C PHE A 883 -32.70 -15.38 -7.05
N LEU A 884 -33.53 -15.99 -7.91
CA LEU A 884 -34.57 -15.29 -8.64
C LEU A 884 -35.54 -14.57 -7.69
N GLY A 885 -35.99 -15.21 -6.61
CA GLY A 885 -36.83 -14.60 -5.60
C GLY A 885 -36.19 -13.39 -4.93
N SER A 886 -34.89 -13.47 -4.63
CA SER A 886 -34.12 -12.36 -4.06
C SER A 886 -33.96 -11.18 -5.05
N VAL A 887 -33.70 -11.45 -6.34
CA VAL A 887 -33.59 -10.42 -7.38
C VAL A 887 -34.93 -9.72 -7.63
N GLU A 888 -36.03 -10.47 -7.70
CA GLU A 888 -37.37 -9.91 -7.89
C GLU A 888 -37.77 -8.97 -6.75
N ARG A 889 -37.40 -9.31 -5.53
CA ARG A 889 -37.64 -8.45 -4.36
C ARG A 889 -36.88 -7.13 -4.44
N ASN A 890 -35.64 -7.21 -4.81
CA ASN A 890 -34.72 -6.07 -4.79
C ASN A 890 -34.77 -5.21 -6.07
N ARG A 891 -35.22 -5.77 -7.19
CA ARG A 891 -35.34 -5.13 -8.53
C ARG A 891 -34.05 -4.53 -9.06
N VAL A 892 -32.91 -5.09 -8.73
CA VAL A 892 -31.58 -4.60 -9.09
C VAL A 892 -30.74 -5.74 -9.68
N GLY A 893 -29.86 -5.43 -10.62
CA GLY A 893 -28.82 -6.32 -11.12
C GLY A 893 -29.15 -7.13 -12.38
N ALA A 894 -30.39 -7.04 -12.90
CA ALA A 894 -30.77 -7.63 -14.19
C ALA A 894 -31.78 -6.74 -14.95
N SER A 895 -31.69 -6.72 -16.27
CA SER A 895 -32.65 -6.01 -17.12
C SER A 895 -34.01 -6.72 -17.13
N PRO A 896 -35.12 -6.02 -17.50
CA PRO A 896 -36.43 -6.64 -17.62
C PRO A 896 -36.45 -7.86 -18.56
N ASP A 897 -35.69 -7.79 -19.66
CA ASP A 897 -35.59 -8.87 -20.65
C ASP A 897 -34.80 -10.06 -20.12
N GLU A 898 -33.70 -9.81 -19.36
CA GLU A 898 -32.97 -10.88 -18.67
C GLU A 898 -33.85 -11.54 -17.60
N MET A 899 -34.57 -10.76 -16.83
CA MET A 899 -35.50 -11.28 -15.81
C MET A 899 -36.57 -12.18 -16.40
N ALA A 900 -37.13 -11.81 -17.57
CA ALA A 900 -38.08 -12.62 -18.28
C ALA A 900 -37.48 -13.98 -18.69
N ARG A 901 -36.26 -13.98 -19.25
CA ARG A 901 -35.53 -15.20 -19.62
C ARG A 901 -35.21 -16.07 -18.42
N PHE A 902 -34.68 -15.50 -17.33
CA PHE A 902 -34.34 -16.22 -16.10
C PHE A 902 -35.60 -16.92 -15.52
N ARG A 903 -36.70 -16.21 -15.53
CA ARG A 903 -37.98 -16.77 -15.07
C ARG A 903 -38.43 -17.92 -15.96
N GLU A 904 -38.42 -17.77 -17.28
CA GLU A 904 -38.79 -18.83 -18.23
C GLU A 904 -37.94 -20.08 -18.04
N GLU A 905 -36.63 -19.92 -17.83
CA GLU A 905 -35.70 -21.04 -17.65
C GLU A 905 -35.96 -21.80 -16.32
N VAL A 906 -36.18 -21.07 -15.21
CA VAL A 906 -36.55 -21.65 -13.92
C VAL A 906 -37.92 -22.32 -13.98
N GLU A 907 -38.92 -21.70 -14.66
CA GLU A 907 -40.27 -22.22 -14.81
C GLU A 907 -40.31 -23.47 -15.70
N GLY A 908 -39.46 -23.54 -16.70
CA GLY A 908 -39.37 -24.69 -17.59
C GLY A 908 -38.73 -25.93 -16.96
N GLY A 909 -37.92 -25.76 -15.92
CA GLY A 909 -37.09 -26.82 -15.34
C GLY A 909 -37.55 -27.33 -13.95
N LEU A 910 -38.43 -26.63 -13.25
CA LEU A 910 -38.89 -27.02 -11.89
C LEU A 910 -40.43 -27.25 -11.83
N HIS A 911 -40.85 -28.22 -11.02
CA HIS A 911 -42.25 -28.44 -10.71
C HIS A 911 -42.84 -27.22 -9.95
N PRO A 912 -44.06 -26.76 -10.31
CA PRO A 912 -44.65 -25.55 -9.75
C PRO A 912 -44.64 -25.44 -8.22
N PRO A 913 -45.03 -26.44 -7.41
CA PRO A 913 -45.02 -26.30 -5.96
C PRO A 913 -43.63 -26.11 -5.35
N GLU A 914 -42.62 -26.79 -5.92
CA GLU A 914 -41.23 -26.66 -5.48
C GLU A 914 -40.64 -25.32 -5.89
N ARG A 915 -40.83 -24.94 -7.13
CA ARG A 915 -40.41 -23.65 -7.69
C ARG A 915 -40.96 -22.49 -6.86
N ASP A 916 -42.28 -22.46 -6.64
CA ASP A 916 -42.96 -21.38 -5.93
C ASP A 916 -42.47 -21.27 -4.47
N ARG A 917 -42.16 -22.40 -3.82
CA ARG A 917 -41.58 -22.46 -2.49
C ARG A 917 -40.17 -21.83 -2.48
N LEU A 918 -39.31 -22.23 -3.42
CA LEU A 918 -37.92 -21.74 -3.51
C LEU A 918 -37.86 -20.24 -3.83
N ILE A 919 -38.70 -19.76 -4.75
CA ILE A 919 -38.80 -18.31 -5.06
C ILE A 919 -39.26 -17.53 -3.83
N ALA A 920 -40.26 -18.06 -3.07
CA ALA A 920 -40.73 -17.42 -1.85
C ALA A 920 -39.64 -17.40 -0.75
N GLU A 921 -38.88 -18.48 -0.63
CA GLU A 921 -37.70 -18.57 0.26
C GLU A 921 -36.68 -17.49 -0.07
N GLY A 922 -36.31 -17.33 -1.35
CA GLY A 922 -35.40 -16.29 -1.82
C GLY A 922 -35.91 -14.89 -1.60
N ALA A 923 -37.19 -14.64 -1.84
CA ALA A 923 -37.79 -13.34 -1.59
C ALA A 923 -37.87 -12.97 -0.09
N ALA A 924 -37.85 -13.95 0.82
CA ALA A 924 -37.82 -13.73 2.26
C ALA A 924 -36.39 -13.58 2.83
N ALA A 925 -35.36 -14.06 2.13
CA ALA A 925 -33.99 -14.11 2.59
C ALA A 925 -33.40 -12.72 2.81
N ASP A 926 -32.62 -12.53 3.88
CA ASP A 926 -31.75 -11.40 4.04
C ASP A 926 -30.40 -11.63 3.32
N TYR A 927 -29.57 -10.61 3.26
CA TYR A 927 -28.29 -10.70 2.54
C TYR A 927 -27.33 -11.75 3.13
N ARG A 928 -27.32 -11.94 4.45
CA ARG A 928 -26.49 -12.96 5.10
C ARG A 928 -26.91 -14.38 4.71
N THR A 929 -28.21 -14.59 4.59
CA THR A 929 -28.77 -15.86 4.10
C THR A 929 -28.37 -16.10 2.64
N VAL A 930 -28.44 -15.06 1.79
CA VAL A 930 -27.99 -15.15 0.39
C VAL A 930 -26.50 -15.49 0.32
N LEU A 931 -25.67 -14.86 1.14
CA LEU A 931 -24.23 -15.15 1.22
C LEU A 931 -23.97 -16.62 1.59
N HIS A 932 -24.69 -17.15 2.58
CA HIS A 932 -24.57 -18.56 2.98
C HIS A 932 -24.93 -19.56 1.84
N TRP A 933 -25.79 -19.16 0.92
CA TRP A 933 -26.09 -19.99 -0.25
C TRP A 933 -25.02 -19.93 -1.33
N ILE A 934 -24.21 -18.88 -1.36
CA ILE A 934 -23.08 -18.70 -2.28
C ILE A 934 -21.86 -19.49 -1.76
N GLU A 935 -21.65 -19.56 -0.46
CA GLU A 935 -20.54 -20.29 0.15
C GLU A 935 -20.76 -21.80 0.02
N PRO A 936 -19.79 -22.59 -0.49
CA PRO A 936 -19.87 -24.03 -0.38
C PRO A 936 -19.90 -24.43 1.09
N PRO A 937 -20.71 -25.42 1.50
CA PRO A 937 -20.66 -25.91 2.88
C PRO A 937 -19.23 -26.42 3.14
N GLU A 938 -18.58 -25.88 4.18
CA GLU A 938 -17.36 -26.50 4.69
C GLU A 938 -17.62 -27.98 4.88
N ALA A 939 -16.76 -28.81 4.27
CA ALA A 939 -16.77 -30.23 4.51
C ALA A 939 -16.58 -30.41 6.03
N THR A 940 -17.64 -30.62 6.75
CA THR A 940 -17.58 -31.10 8.15
C THR A 940 -16.87 -32.44 8.11
N GLU A 941 -15.53 -32.42 8.33
CA GLU A 941 -14.81 -33.61 8.70
C GLU A 941 -15.50 -34.16 9.96
N ASP A 942 -16.16 -35.27 9.74
CA ASP A 942 -16.74 -36.15 10.75
C ASP A 942 -15.63 -36.52 11.78
N ARG A 943 -15.49 -35.72 12.83
CA ARG A 943 -14.74 -36.12 14.01
C ARG A 943 -15.72 -36.79 14.98
N SER A 944 -15.97 -38.09 14.70
CA SER A 944 -16.47 -39.02 15.73
C SER A 944 -15.33 -39.54 16.59
#